data_1f34a999a1e2afaeb6c39c43ef70d297
#
_entry.id   1f34a999a1e2afaeb6c39c43ef70d297
#
_cell.length_a   1.000
_cell.length_b   1.000
_cell.length_c   1.000
_cell.angle_alpha   90.00
_cell.angle_beta   90.00
_cell.angle_gamma   90.00
#
_symmetry.space_group_name_H-M   'P 1'
#
loop_
_entity.id
_entity.type
_entity.pdbx_description
1 polymer ?
#
loop_
_entity_poly.entity_id
_entity_poly.type
_entity_poly.pdbx_seq_one_letter_code
_entity_poly.pdbx_strand_id
1 'polypeptide(L)'
;MADVKRVYTFGNKEAEGNGKMRELLGGKGANLAEMNLIGIPVPPGFTITTEVCSEYYAHGKDAVIQMLRPEVEKAMKNIEKLTGMKFGDKEMPLLVSVRSGARASMPGMMDTILNLGMNDQAVEAVAKRTGNPRFAWDSYRRFVQMYGVVVLGMKPESKEDHDPFEVIIEEQKHKRGVKNDTDLTTDDLKELVRNFKAAVKKQTGEDFPACPWDQLWGAVCAVFGSWMNDRAILYRKLNNIPAEWGTAVTVQAMVFGNMGSNSATGVAFSRDAATGENLFNGEYLINAQGEDVVAGIRTPQQITLEGSKRWAAAQNISEEDRRTKYPSLEEVMPVVYKELDEIQHHLEQYFKDMQDIEFTIQDGKLWMLQCRNGKRTGAAMVKIAMDMLREGLIDERTAVLRCEPAKLDELLHPVFDKKAITNAQVITKGLPASPGAATGPVVFFAEDAEKTLAQTGQKAILVRIETSPEDLKGMLDAAGILTARGGMTSHAAVVARGMGKCCVSGAGELEIDYKTRTIKVNGFTVKEGDWISLNGSTGEVYLGQVATMAADLSGDFGQLMDLAGKYAVLKVRANADTPKDAAQAFGFGAEGIGLCRTEHMFFEGDRIKAFREMILADDEAGRRVALAKLLPIQRSDFEGLFKAMNGFPVTVRLLDPPLHEFVPHDEKGQKEMAREMNVPLQKIVAKVESLAEFNPMLGHRGCRLGNTYPEITEMQARAIIEAAMNVRAQGTPVHVEIMVPLVGNHKELRYQKGIIDSTAEQVFSERNDKIDYMVGTMIEVPRAAVTANQIAEVAEFFSFGTNDLTQMTLGFSRDDIGKFLPIYLDKGILKNDPFQILDQNGVGQLIREAVFKGRGKRPMLKCGICGEHGGEPTSVEFCHYAGLNYVSCSPFRVPIARLAAAHAALKEK
;
A
#
# COMPACT_ATOMS: atom_id res chain seq x y z
N MET A 1 -20.53 36.78 -16.74
CA MET A 1 -19.93 35.47 -16.31
C MET A 1 -20.50 34.47 -17.27
N ALA A 2 -19.66 33.67 -17.96
CA ALA A 2 -20.17 32.60 -18.79
C ALA A 2 -20.99 31.65 -17.93
N ASP A 3 -22.16 31.22 -18.43
CA ASP A 3 -23.06 30.29 -17.76
C ASP A 3 -22.30 28.94 -17.57
N VAL A 4 -21.77 28.73 -16.38
CA VAL A 4 -21.06 27.49 -16.04
C VAL A 4 -22.10 26.39 -15.92
N LYS A 5 -22.05 25.41 -16.83
CA LYS A 5 -22.93 24.25 -16.81
C LYS A 5 -22.59 23.34 -15.63
N ARG A 6 -23.56 23.04 -14.79
CA ARG A 6 -23.42 22.25 -13.55
C ARG A 6 -24.11 20.90 -13.58
N VAL A 7 -25.02 20.68 -14.54
CA VAL A 7 -25.82 19.46 -14.65
C VAL A 7 -25.67 18.85 -16.06
N TYR A 8 -25.32 17.57 -16.13
CA TYR A 8 -25.04 16.80 -17.34
C TYR A 8 -25.96 15.61 -17.45
N THR A 9 -26.82 15.57 -18.46
CA THR A 9 -27.81 14.50 -18.70
C THR A 9 -27.24 13.34 -19.48
N PHE A 10 -27.80 12.13 -19.28
CA PHE A 10 -27.54 10.92 -20.05
C PHE A 10 -28.79 10.04 -20.12
N GLY A 11 -28.94 9.31 -21.22
CA GLY A 11 -30.04 8.38 -21.47
C GLY A 11 -30.30 8.17 -22.96
N ASN A 12 -30.87 7.02 -23.34
CA ASN A 12 -31.22 6.66 -24.71
C ASN A 12 -30.09 6.81 -25.74
N LYS A 13 -28.85 6.36 -25.36
CA LYS A 13 -27.63 6.44 -26.20
C LYS A 13 -27.12 7.88 -26.46
N GLU A 14 -27.60 8.84 -25.70
CA GLU A 14 -27.14 10.23 -25.76
C GLU A 14 -26.62 10.65 -24.38
N ALA A 15 -25.55 11.43 -24.33
CA ALA A 15 -25.03 12.01 -23.10
C ALA A 15 -24.34 13.36 -23.37
N GLU A 16 -24.50 14.29 -22.44
CA GLU A 16 -23.80 15.59 -22.48
C GLU A 16 -22.38 15.52 -21.95
N GLY A 17 -22.04 14.49 -21.18
CA GLY A 17 -20.70 14.18 -20.66
C GLY A 17 -20.10 12.94 -21.35
N ASN A 18 -18.84 12.62 -20.99
CA ASN A 18 -18.14 11.41 -21.47
C ASN A 18 -17.09 10.93 -20.45
N GLY A 19 -16.46 9.78 -20.73
CA GLY A 19 -15.51 9.12 -19.85
C GLY A 19 -14.24 9.92 -19.51
N LYS A 20 -13.89 10.94 -20.30
CA LYS A 20 -12.72 11.82 -20.06
C LYS A 20 -13.01 12.90 -19.01
N MET A 21 -14.27 13.15 -18.68
CA MET A 21 -14.70 14.21 -17.77
C MET A 21 -14.76 13.76 -16.31
N ARG A 22 -13.86 12.86 -15.89
CA ARG A 22 -13.85 12.32 -14.50
C ARG A 22 -13.60 13.38 -13.43
N GLU A 23 -12.85 14.42 -13.75
CA GLU A 23 -12.62 15.53 -12.81
C GLU A 23 -13.89 16.27 -12.48
N LEU A 24 -14.77 16.44 -13.48
CA LEU A 24 -16.00 17.20 -13.36
C LEU A 24 -17.21 16.35 -12.93
N LEU A 25 -17.37 15.15 -13.53
CA LEU A 25 -18.53 14.28 -13.32
C LEU A 25 -18.28 13.18 -12.26
N GLY A 26 -17.09 13.12 -11.70
CA GLY A 26 -16.67 11.99 -10.90
C GLY A 26 -16.52 10.70 -11.73
N GLY A 27 -15.96 9.66 -11.13
CA GLY A 27 -15.76 8.38 -11.83
C GLY A 27 -17.09 7.72 -12.25
N LYS A 28 -18.12 7.78 -11.40
CA LYS A 28 -19.43 7.16 -11.67
C LYS A 28 -20.18 7.89 -12.77
N GLY A 29 -20.32 9.20 -12.68
CA GLY A 29 -21.05 10.00 -13.66
C GLY A 29 -20.41 9.93 -15.06
N ALA A 30 -19.07 10.03 -15.12
CA ALA A 30 -18.35 9.92 -16.39
C ALA A 30 -18.52 8.54 -17.05
N ASN A 31 -18.45 7.45 -16.28
CA ASN A 31 -18.61 6.11 -16.82
C ASN A 31 -20.06 5.79 -17.23
N LEU A 32 -21.07 6.29 -16.50
CA LEU A 32 -22.47 6.16 -16.90
C LEU A 32 -22.75 6.88 -18.25
N ALA A 33 -22.23 8.11 -18.41
CA ALA A 33 -22.32 8.84 -19.67
C ALA A 33 -21.63 8.05 -20.80
N GLU A 34 -20.42 7.54 -20.56
CA GLU A 34 -19.66 6.77 -21.58
C GLU A 34 -20.37 5.48 -21.97
N MET A 35 -20.82 4.67 -21.01
CA MET A 35 -21.60 3.44 -21.27
C MET A 35 -22.82 3.74 -22.14
N ASN A 36 -23.53 4.83 -21.85
CA ASN A 36 -24.69 5.22 -22.60
C ASN A 36 -24.34 5.60 -24.06
N LEU A 37 -23.22 6.33 -24.28
CA LEU A 37 -22.74 6.71 -25.61
C LEU A 37 -22.33 5.50 -26.48
N ILE A 38 -21.77 4.46 -25.87
CA ILE A 38 -21.38 3.22 -26.56
C ILE A 38 -22.53 2.21 -26.70
N GLY A 39 -23.75 2.60 -26.33
CA GLY A 39 -24.97 1.84 -26.58
C GLY A 39 -25.33 0.81 -25.50
N ILE A 40 -24.64 0.80 -24.37
CA ILE A 40 -24.95 -0.07 -23.23
C ILE A 40 -26.25 0.39 -22.56
N PRO A 41 -27.15 -0.53 -22.13
CA PRO A 41 -28.43 -0.19 -21.51
C PRO A 41 -28.23 0.39 -20.11
N VAL A 42 -28.29 1.70 -19.97
CA VAL A 42 -28.14 2.45 -18.72
C VAL A 42 -29.48 3.16 -18.43
N PRO A 43 -30.02 3.07 -17.21
CA PRO A 43 -31.17 3.89 -16.83
C PRO A 43 -30.87 5.38 -16.97
N PRO A 44 -31.82 6.19 -17.55
CA PRO A 44 -31.55 7.61 -17.77
C PRO A 44 -31.34 8.39 -16.45
N GLY A 45 -30.53 9.43 -16.51
CA GLY A 45 -30.17 10.21 -15.35
C GLY A 45 -29.46 11.52 -15.69
N PHE A 46 -28.93 12.16 -14.67
CA PHE A 46 -28.04 13.31 -14.76
C PHE A 46 -27.02 13.32 -13.63
N THR A 47 -25.90 14.02 -13.86
CA THR A 47 -24.85 14.20 -12.87
C THR A 47 -24.66 15.69 -12.57
N ILE A 48 -24.69 16.05 -11.29
CA ILE A 48 -24.30 17.36 -10.75
C ILE A 48 -22.80 17.32 -10.49
N THR A 49 -22.06 18.34 -10.94
CA THR A 49 -20.59 18.32 -10.99
C THR A 49 -19.91 18.37 -9.62
N THR A 50 -18.66 17.94 -9.57
CA THR A 50 -17.81 17.98 -8.35
C THR A 50 -17.59 19.41 -7.85
N GLU A 51 -17.57 20.41 -8.72
CA GLU A 51 -17.39 21.83 -8.40
C GLU A 51 -18.50 22.34 -7.47
N VAL A 52 -19.74 21.86 -7.67
CA VAL A 52 -20.88 22.21 -6.82
C VAL A 52 -20.70 21.76 -5.37
N CYS A 53 -19.94 20.68 -5.12
CA CYS A 53 -19.60 20.28 -3.76
C CYS A 53 -18.78 21.37 -3.04
N SER A 54 -17.83 21.99 -3.74
CA SER A 54 -17.05 23.11 -3.20
C SER A 54 -17.93 24.36 -2.97
N GLU A 55 -18.84 24.66 -3.91
CA GLU A 55 -19.83 25.76 -3.75
C GLU A 55 -20.76 25.50 -2.55
N TYR A 56 -21.12 24.22 -2.31
CA TYR A 56 -21.96 23.83 -1.15
C TYR A 56 -21.27 24.15 0.19
N TYR A 57 -19.98 23.90 0.32
CA TYR A 57 -19.24 24.25 1.54
C TYR A 57 -18.94 25.74 1.65
N ALA A 58 -18.81 26.45 0.54
CA ALA A 58 -18.54 27.89 0.53
C ALA A 58 -19.78 28.74 0.81
N HIS A 59 -20.96 28.39 0.27
CA HIS A 59 -22.14 29.22 0.23
C HIS A 59 -23.35 28.64 1.00
N GLY A 60 -23.28 27.37 1.41
CA GLY A 60 -24.33 26.69 2.14
C GLY A 60 -25.46 26.12 1.28
N LYS A 61 -26.32 25.34 1.93
CA LYS A 61 -27.39 24.53 1.33
C LYS A 61 -28.35 25.35 0.46
N ASP A 62 -28.90 26.43 1.01
CA ASP A 62 -30.01 27.19 0.36
C ASP A 62 -29.52 27.89 -0.91
N ALA A 63 -28.35 28.49 -0.88
CA ALA A 63 -27.75 29.14 -2.03
C ALA A 63 -27.50 28.15 -3.20
N VAL A 64 -26.97 26.95 -2.88
CA VAL A 64 -26.71 25.90 -3.88
C VAL A 64 -28.02 25.36 -4.46
N ILE A 65 -29.07 25.15 -3.65
CA ILE A 65 -30.38 24.71 -4.15
C ILE A 65 -30.96 25.75 -5.13
N GLN A 66 -30.95 27.04 -4.77
CA GLN A 66 -31.45 28.10 -5.65
C GLN A 66 -30.70 28.14 -6.98
N MET A 67 -29.39 28.01 -6.94
CA MET A 67 -28.54 28.03 -8.13
C MET A 67 -28.79 26.82 -9.05
N LEU A 68 -28.97 25.62 -8.50
CA LEU A 68 -29.13 24.36 -9.26
C LEU A 68 -30.55 24.13 -9.79
N ARG A 69 -31.56 24.69 -9.13
CA ARG A 69 -32.98 24.39 -9.38
C ARG A 69 -33.36 24.42 -10.86
N PRO A 70 -33.04 25.45 -11.67
CA PRO A 70 -33.43 25.48 -13.08
C PRO A 70 -32.85 24.35 -13.92
N GLU A 71 -31.56 24.02 -13.69
CA GLU A 71 -30.86 22.96 -14.43
C GLU A 71 -31.37 21.57 -14.02
N VAL A 72 -31.58 21.34 -12.70
CA VAL A 72 -32.07 20.05 -12.17
C VAL A 72 -33.52 19.81 -12.61
N GLU A 73 -34.40 20.82 -12.59
CA GLU A 73 -35.78 20.67 -13.09
C GLU A 73 -35.80 20.34 -14.59
N LYS A 74 -34.92 20.96 -15.38
CA LYS A 74 -34.79 20.66 -16.82
C LYS A 74 -34.30 19.24 -17.04
N ALA A 75 -33.27 18.78 -16.29
CA ALA A 75 -32.73 17.45 -16.34
C ALA A 75 -33.77 16.38 -15.92
N MET A 76 -34.56 16.66 -14.86
CA MET A 76 -35.64 15.77 -14.43
C MET A 76 -36.70 15.59 -15.53
N LYS A 77 -37.12 16.66 -16.22
CA LYS A 77 -38.05 16.58 -17.38
C LYS A 77 -37.49 15.70 -18.51
N ASN A 78 -36.16 15.66 -18.68
CA ASN A 78 -35.55 14.76 -19.65
C ASN A 78 -35.72 13.28 -19.22
N ILE A 79 -35.48 12.97 -17.93
CA ILE A 79 -35.73 11.61 -17.42
C ILE A 79 -37.21 11.23 -17.58
N GLU A 80 -38.13 12.12 -17.21
CA GLU A 80 -39.58 11.89 -17.38
C GLU A 80 -39.95 11.56 -18.82
N LYS A 81 -39.39 12.32 -19.77
CA LYS A 81 -39.63 12.09 -21.22
C LYS A 81 -39.12 10.71 -21.66
N LEU A 82 -37.94 10.30 -21.19
CA LEU A 82 -37.31 9.05 -21.58
C LEU A 82 -37.95 7.82 -20.95
N THR A 83 -38.49 7.97 -19.73
CA THR A 83 -39.12 6.86 -18.98
C THR A 83 -40.63 6.77 -19.18
N GLY A 84 -41.28 7.84 -19.61
CA GLY A 84 -42.73 7.96 -19.67
C GLY A 84 -43.40 8.09 -18.29
N MET A 85 -42.59 8.26 -17.21
CA MET A 85 -43.06 8.44 -15.85
C MET A 85 -42.77 9.87 -15.40
N LYS A 86 -43.48 10.36 -14.37
CA LYS A 86 -43.35 11.74 -13.91
C LYS A 86 -43.01 11.82 -12.44
N PHE A 87 -42.04 12.66 -12.11
CA PHE A 87 -41.57 12.84 -10.72
C PHE A 87 -42.64 13.54 -9.86
N GLY A 88 -43.08 12.85 -8.80
CA GLY A 88 -44.19 13.33 -7.96
C GLY A 88 -45.59 13.08 -8.50
N ASP A 89 -45.73 12.34 -9.57
CA ASP A 89 -47.07 11.99 -10.12
C ASP A 89 -47.77 10.93 -9.26
N LYS A 90 -49.11 11.00 -9.26
CA LYS A 90 -49.98 10.12 -8.44
C LYS A 90 -50.30 8.80 -9.09
N GLU A 91 -50.19 8.72 -10.41
CA GLU A 91 -50.57 7.53 -11.21
C GLU A 91 -49.33 6.82 -11.79
N MET A 92 -48.37 7.59 -12.26
CA MET A 92 -47.14 7.13 -12.91
C MET A 92 -45.89 7.72 -12.25
N PRO A 93 -45.65 7.45 -10.94
CA PRO A 93 -44.56 8.06 -10.21
C PRO A 93 -43.20 7.57 -10.73
N LEU A 94 -42.34 8.53 -11.09
CA LEU A 94 -40.97 8.31 -11.35
C LEU A 94 -40.23 8.22 -10.00
N LEU A 95 -39.48 7.15 -9.77
CA LEU A 95 -38.58 7.01 -8.64
C LEU A 95 -37.12 7.13 -9.10
N VAL A 96 -36.29 7.76 -8.30
CA VAL A 96 -34.88 7.96 -8.63
C VAL A 96 -33.96 7.52 -7.48
N SER A 97 -32.71 7.23 -7.81
CA SER A 97 -31.61 7.10 -6.85
C SER A 97 -30.75 8.36 -6.86
N VAL A 98 -30.19 8.72 -5.71
CA VAL A 98 -29.20 9.80 -5.55
C VAL A 98 -27.92 9.19 -5.02
N ARG A 99 -26.85 9.23 -5.82
CA ARG A 99 -25.61 8.49 -5.58
C ARG A 99 -24.40 9.42 -5.63
N SER A 100 -23.44 9.23 -4.73
CA SER A 100 -22.16 9.93 -4.76
C SER A 100 -21.27 9.46 -5.91
N GLY A 101 -20.42 10.34 -6.43
CA GLY A 101 -19.47 10.05 -7.49
C GLY A 101 -18.18 10.86 -7.35
N ALA A 102 -17.24 10.43 -6.50
CA ALA A 102 -15.93 11.07 -6.39
C ALA A 102 -15.04 10.77 -7.62
N ARG A 103 -13.99 11.59 -7.84
CA ARG A 103 -12.97 11.38 -8.89
C ARG A 103 -12.22 10.06 -8.68
N ALA A 104 -11.91 9.73 -7.42
CA ALA A 104 -11.34 8.45 -7.01
C ALA A 104 -12.43 7.52 -6.44
N SER A 105 -12.28 6.21 -6.65
CA SER A 105 -13.19 5.21 -6.08
C SER A 105 -13.03 5.13 -4.57
N MET A 106 -14.12 5.38 -3.82
CA MET A 106 -14.18 5.36 -2.36
C MET A 106 -15.33 4.44 -1.90
N PRO A 107 -15.19 3.10 -2.00
CA PRO A 107 -16.29 2.16 -1.74
C PRO A 107 -16.78 2.25 -0.30
N GLY A 108 -18.11 2.40 -0.09
CA GLY A 108 -18.72 2.46 1.23
C GLY A 108 -18.46 3.72 2.06
N MET A 109 -17.66 4.68 1.53
CA MET A 109 -17.28 5.88 2.31
C MET A 109 -18.30 7.00 2.23
N MET A 110 -19.11 7.05 1.18
CA MET A 110 -20.11 8.10 0.95
C MET A 110 -21.51 7.52 0.76
N ASP A 111 -22.50 8.36 0.97
CA ASP A 111 -23.89 7.96 1.08
C ASP A 111 -24.57 7.78 -0.29
N THR A 112 -25.61 6.94 -0.31
CA THR A 112 -26.52 6.67 -1.42
C THR A 112 -27.94 6.64 -0.90
N ILE A 113 -28.90 7.19 -1.64
CA ILE A 113 -30.33 7.11 -1.32
C ILE A 113 -31.06 6.50 -2.52
N LEU A 114 -31.82 5.41 -2.27
CA LEU A 114 -32.61 4.71 -3.26
C LEU A 114 -34.12 4.97 -3.07
N ASN A 115 -34.91 4.67 -4.08
CA ASN A 115 -36.39 4.75 -4.05
C ASN A 115 -36.93 6.15 -3.73
N LEU A 116 -36.16 7.20 -4.02
CA LEU A 116 -36.55 8.58 -3.77
C LEU A 116 -37.71 9.00 -4.68
N GLY A 117 -38.67 9.71 -4.12
CA GLY A 117 -39.96 10.06 -4.75
C GLY A 117 -41.12 9.22 -4.19
N MET A 118 -40.85 8.23 -3.34
CA MET A 118 -41.87 7.41 -2.68
C MET A 118 -42.56 8.22 -1.58
N ASN A 119 -43.86 8.15 -1.53
CA ASN A 119 -44.72 8.68 -0.48
C ASN A 119 -46.02 7.86 -0.40
N ASP A 120 -46.95 8.23 0.48
CA ASP A 120 -48.19 7.45 0.71
C ASP A 120 -49.09 7.29 -0.54
N GLN A 121 -49.02 8.21 -1.51
CA GLN A 121 -49.74 8.15 -2.77
C GLN A 121 -48.97 7.36 -3.83
N ALA A 122 -47.64 7.61 -3.94
CA ALA A 122 -46.80 6.96 -4.90
C ALA A 122 -46.71 5.43 -4.66
N VAL A 123 -46.69 4.95 -3.40
CA VAL A 123 -46.61 3.52 -3.04
C VAL A 123 -47.85 2.76 -3.56
N GLU A 124 -49.06 3.33 -3.46
CA GLU A 124 -50.28 2.71 -3.97
C GLU A 124 -50.28 2.67 -5.52
N ALA A 125 -49.82 3.71 -6.18
CA ALA A 125 -49.65 3.72 -7.63
C ALA A 125 -48.65 2.66 -8.13
N VAL A 126 -47.50 2.53 -7.46
CA VAL A 126 -46.48 1.50 -7.74
C VAL A 126 -47.07 0.11 -7.51
N ALA A 127 -47.77 -0.11 -6.39
CA ALA A 127 -48.45 -1.38 -6.10
C ALA A 127 -49.46 -1.82 -7.18
N LYS A 128 -50.28 -0.85 -7.61
CA LYS A 128 -51.28 -1.08 -8.68
C LYS A 128 -50.61 -1.39 -10.03
N ARG A 129 -49.60 -0.63 -10.40
CA ARG A 129 -48.87 -0.78 -11.69
C ARG A 129 -48.10 -2.08 -11.77
N THR A 130 -47.46 -2.50 -10.71
CA THR A 130 -46.64 -3.73 -10.67
C THR A 130 -47.48 -4.99 -10.37
N GLY A 131 -48.70 -4.84 -9.89
CA GLY A 131 -49.48 -5.96 -9.35
C GLY A 131 -48.85 -6.60 -8.10
N ASN A 132 -47.86 -5.96 -7.50
CA ASN A 132 -47.10 -6.48 -6.35
C ASN A 132 -47.07 -5.48 -5.19
N PRO A 133 -48.14 -5.44 -4.37
CA PRO A 133 -48.21 -4.53 -3.22
C PRO A 133 -47.08 -4.74 -2.21
N ARG A 134 -46.64 -5.99 -2.03
CA ARG A 134 -45.54 -6.28 -1.11
C ARG A 134 -44.22 -5.60 -1.54
N PHE A 135 -43.88 -5.70 -2.83
CA PHE A 135 -42.71 -4.99 -3.40
C PHE A 135 -42.80 -3.49 -3.19
N ALA A 136 -43.95 -2.87 -3.49
CA ALA A 136 -44.12 -1.44 -3.35
C ALA A 136 -43.92 -0.96 -1.91
N TRP A 137 -44.51 -1.64 -0.93
CA TRP A 137 -44.44 -1.31 0.47
C TRP A 137 -43.06 -1.64 1.08
N ASP A 138 -42.35 -2.69 0.64
CA ASP A 138 -40.96 -2.93 1.03
C ASP A 138 -40.01 -1.86 0.49
N SER A 139 -40.19 -1.43 -0.75
CA SER A 139 -39.42 -0.32 -1.34
C SER A 139 -39.65 0.99 -0.57
N TYR A 140 -40.87 1.26 -0.09
CA TYR A 140 -41.16 2.43 0.73
C TYR A 140 -40.56 2.30 2.13
N ARG A 141 -40.65 1.14 2.76
CA ARG A 141 -40.00 0.88 4.06
C ARG A 141 -38.48 1.13 3.97
N ARG A 142 -37.80 0.58 2.94
CA ARG A 142 -36.36 0.79 2.71
C ARG A 142 -36.02 2.25 2.47
N PHE A 143 -36.85 2.98 1.73
CA PHE A 143 -36.64 4.41 1.49
C PHE A 143 -36.73 5.22 2.79
N VAL A 144 -37.77 4.99 3.62
CA VAL A 144 -37.92 5.71 4.90
C VAL A 144 -36.74 5.45 5.83
N GLN A 145 -36.31 4.20 5.93
CA GLN A 145 -35.12 3.80 6.70
C GLN A 145 -33.86 4.52 6.20
N MET A 146 -33.52 4.39 4.93
CA MET A 146 -32.31 4.96 4.33
C MET A 146 -32.31 6.49 4.40
N TYR A 147 -33.43 7.15 4.07
CA TYR A 147 -33.57 8.59 4.14
C TYR A 147 -33.46 9.10 5.59
N GLY A 148 -34.07 8.38 6.54
CA GLY A 148 -34.00 8.68 7.95
C GLY A 148 -32.56 8.67 8.48
N VAL A 149 -31.78 7.63 8.14
CA VAL A 149 -30.37 7.52 8.56
C VAL A 149 -29.49 8.54 7.85
N VAL A 150 -29.57 8.65 6.53
CA VAL A 150 -28.62 9.42 5.71
C VAL A 150 -28.95 10.92 5.70
N VAL A 151 -30.22 11.28 5.54
CA VAL A 151 -30.63 12.69 5.35
C VAL A 151 -31.06 13.33 6.67
N LEU A 152 -31.85 12.61 7.47
CA LEU A 152 -32.39 13.15 8.73
C LEU A 152 -31.47 12.89 9.93
N GLY A 153 -30.38 12.12 9.74
CA GLY A 153 -29.38 11.92 10.77
C GLY A 153 -29.81 11.01 11.92
N MET A 154 -30.79 10.13 11.68
CA MET A 154 -31.22 9.13 12.66
C MET A 154 -30.05 8.24 13.05
N LYS A 155 -29.67 8.23 14.32
CA LYS A 155 -28.55 7.47 14.86
C LYS A 155 -28.93 6.84 16.20
N PRO A 156 -28.28 5.73 16.60
CA PRO A 156 -28.38 5.24 17.96
C PRO A 156 -28.00 6.33 18.98
N GLU A 157 -28.61 6.33 20.16
CA GLU A 157 -28.29 7.30 21.23
C GLU A 157 -26.88 7.09 21.79
N SER A 158 -26.40 5.84 21.79
CA SER A 158 -25.03 5.47 22.16
C SER A 158 -24.42 4.47 21.17
N LYS A 159 -23.08 4.25 21.24
CA LYS A 159 -22.38 3.26 20.39
C LYS A 159 -22.77 1.81 20.73
N GLU A 160 -23.39 1.57 21.88
CA GLU A 160 -23.81 0.26 22.35
C GLU A 160 -25.27 -0.04 21.95
N ASP A 161 -26.02 0.96 21.49
CA ASP A 161 -27.41 0.82 21.09
C ASP A 161 -27.50 0.35 19.61
N HIS A 162 -28.56 -0.40 19.30
CA HIS A 162 -28.87 -0.81 17.94
C HIS A 162 -29.50 0.32 17.13
N ASP A 163 -29.40 0.23 15.79
CA ASP A 163 -30.08 1.15 14.88
C ASP A 163 -31.59 1.20 15.21
N PRO A 164 -32.18 2.40 15.37
CA PRO A 164 -33.59 2.51 15.75
C PRO A 164 -34.57 1.82 14.82
N PHE A 165 -34.26 1.78 13.52
CA PHE A 165 -35.09 1.12 12.52
C PHE A 165 -34.95 -0.40 12.59
N GLU A 166 -33.74 -0.92 12.82
CA GLU A 166 -33.49 -2.36 12.99
C GLU A 166 -34.23 -2.90 14.22
N VAL A 167 -34.27 -2.16 15.32
CA VAL A 167 -35.05 -2.52 16.51
C VAL A 167 -36.52 -2.72 16.15
N ILE A 168 -37.12 -1.76 15.41
CA ILE A 168 -38.53 -1.84 15.00
C ILE A 168 -38.79 -3.03 14.04
N ILE A 169 -37.84 -3.35 13.15
CA ILE A 169 -37.92 -4.50 12.24
C ILE A 169 -37.88 -5.81 13.02
N GLU A 170 -36.94 -5.94 13.97
CA GLU A 170 -36.81 -7.16 14.79
C GLU A 170 -38.03 -7.39 15.68
N GLU A 171 -38.58 -6.33 16.27
CA GLU A 171 -39.85 -6.40 17.03
C GLU A 171 -41.01 -6.93 16.14
N GLN A 172 -41.12 -6.45 14.89
CA GLN A 172 -42.15 -6.89 13.98
C GLN A 172 -41.98 -8.37 13.56
N LYS A 173 -40.74 -8.78 13.26
CA LYS A 173 -40.39 -10.18 12.95
C LYS A 173 -40.70 -11.10 14.13
N HIS A 174 -40.33 -10.70 15.34
CA HIS A 174 -40.62 -11.45 16.55
C HIS A 174 -42.15 -11.59 16.78
N LYS A 175 -42.91 -10.52 16.61
CA LYS A 175 -44.38 -10.51 16.72
C LYS A 175 -45.02 -11.45 15.73
N ARG A 176 -44.44 -11.65 14.53
CA ARG A 176 -44.92 -12.55 13.47
C ARG A 176 -44.35 -13.96 13.51
N GLY A 177 -43.27 -14.17 14.29
CA GLY A 177 -42.59 -15.47 14.35
C GLY A 177 -41.80 -15.82 13.08
N VAL A 178 -41.34 -14.80 12.32
CA VAL A 178 -40.55 -14.95 11.07
C VAL A 178 -39.10 -14.55 11.30
N LYS A 179 -38.20 -15.08 10.45
CA LYS A 179 -36.75 -14.78 10.59
C LYS A 179 -36.25 -13.76 9.59
N ASN A 180 -36.80 -13.75 8.36
CA ASN A 180 -36.30 -12.91 7.27
C ASN A 180 -37.26 -11.78 6.95
N ASP A 181 -36.75 -10.63 6.51
CA ASP A 181 -37.55 -9.51 6.02
C ASP A 181 -38.47 -9.93 4.84
N THR A 182 -37.99 -10.90 4.04
CA THR A 182 -38.76 -11.45 2.90
C THR A 182 -40.02 -12.18 3.30
N ASP A 183 -40.14 -12.59 4.55
CA ASP A 183 -41.30 -13.34 5.08
C ASP A 183 -42.39 -12.41 5.62
N LEU A 184 -42.10 -11.09 5.73
CA LEU A 184 -43.05 -10.08 6.17
C LEU A 184 -44.14 -9.87 5.09
N THR A 185 -45.38 -9.75 5.50
CA THR A 185 -46.53 -9.48 4.62
C THR A 185 -46.66 -8.01 4.26
N THR A 186 -47.50 -7.69 3.29
CA THR A 186 -47.81 -6.30 2.90
C THR A 186 -48.31 -5.47 4.09
N ASP A 187 -49.15 -6.05 4.96
CA ASP A 187 -49.70 -5.36 6.11
C ASP A 187 -48.63 -5.11 7.20
N ASP A 188 -47.70 -6.04 7.37
CA ASP A 188 -46.52 -5.82 8.25
C ASP A 188 -45.66 -4.66 7.76
N LEU A 189 -45.42 -4.59 6.44
CA LEU A 189 -44.63 -3.51 5.82
C LEU A 189 -45.31 -2.16 5.94
N LYS A 190 -46.65 -2.11 5.85
CA LYS A 190 -47.44 -0.91 6.12
C LYS A 190 -47.30 -0.43 7.58
N GLU A 191 -47.33 -1.40 8.50
CA GLU A 191 -47.12 -1.12 9.93
C GLU A 191 -45.72 -0.60 10.19
N LEU A 192 -44.68 -1.22 9.59
CA LEU A 192 -43.30 -0.75 9.68
C LEU A 192 -43.11 0.68 9.17
N VAL A 193 -43.65 1.01 8.01
CA VAL A 193 -43.58 2.39 7.47
C VAL A 193 -44.17 3.43 8.43
N ARG A 194 -45.35 3.11 9.05
CA ARG A 194 -45.96 3.96 10.05
C ARG A 194 -45.07 4.17 11.28
N ASN A 195 -44.53 3.06 11.79
CA ASN A 195 -43.66 3.07 12.97
C ASN A 195 -42.35 3.81 12.70
N PHE A 196 -41.77 3.65 11.52
CA PHE A 196 -40.57 4.38 11.09
C PHE A 196 -40.79 5.89 11.02
N LYS A 197 -41.90 6.33 10.43
CA LYS A 197 -42.26 7.75 10.39
C LYS A 197 -42.51 8.31 11.79
N ALA A 198 -43.15 7.53 12.68
CA ALA A 198 -43.34 7.92 14.09
C ALA A 198 -41.99 8.04 14.84
N ALA A 199 -41.05 7.15 14.60
CA ALA A 199 -39.71 7.21 15.16
C ALA A 199 -38.94 8.44 14.65
N VAL A 200 -39.02 8.75 13.34
CA VAL A 200 -38.44 9.95 12.75
C VAL A 200 -39.00 11.20 13.47
N LYS A 201 -40.32 11.35 13.58
CA LYS A 201 -40.96 12.48 14.23
C LYS A 201 -40.56 12.62 15.71
N LYS A 202 -40.44 11.47 16.41
CA LYS A 202 -40.04 11.44 17.83
C LYS A 202 -38.62 11.96 18.03
N GLN A 203 -37.69 11.55 17.14
CA GLN A 203 -36.27 11.89 17.31
C GLN A 203 -35.88 13.24 16.69
N THR A 204 -36.47 13.61 15.55
CA THR A 204 -36.15 14.87 14.85
C THR A 204 -37.07 16.01 15.19
N GLY A 205 -38.27 15.76 15.71
CA GLY A 205 -39.34 16.75 15.91
C GLY A 205 -40.13 17.11 14.64
N GLU A 206 -39.72 16.59 13.47
CA GLU A 206 -40.33 16.91 12.18
C GLU A 206 -40.98 15.68 11.55
N ASP A 207 -42.01 15.93 10.72
CA ASP A 207 -42.64 14.84 9.96
C ASP A 207 -41.72 14.41 8.79
N PHE A 208 -41.78 13.13 8.42
CA PHE A 208 -41.08 12.63 7.25
C PHE A 208 -41.54 13.35 5.98
N PRO A 209 -40.63 13.89 5.12
CA PRO A 209 -41.00 14.71 3.97
C PRO A 209 -41.81 13.93 2.94
N ALA A 210 -43.04 14.41 2.67
CA ALA A 210 -43.94 13.83 1.70
C ALA A 210 -43.74 14.36 0.26
N CYS A 211 -43.15 15.54 0.09
CA CYS A 211 -42.91 16.16 -1.21
C CYS A 211 -41.65 15.57 -1.86
N PRO A 212 -41.73 14.95 -3.04
CA PRO A 212 -40.57 14.37 -3.73
C PRO A 212 -39.42 15.36 -4.00
N TRP A 213 -39.74 16.62 -4.28
CA TRP A 213 -38.72 17.64 -4.48
C TRP A 213 -37.94 17.99 -3.22
N ASP A 214 -38.61 18.03 -2.05
CA ASP A 214 -37.96 18.25 -0.76
C ASP A 214 -37.06 17.04 -0.43
N GLN A 215 -37.56 15.84 -0.72
CA GLN A 215 -36.75 14.61 -0.61
C GLN A 215 -35.50 14.66 -1.51
N LEU A 216 -35.63 15.12 -2.76
CA LEU A 216 -34.51 15.22 -3.71
C LEU A 216 -33.46 16.21 -3.22
N TRP A 217 -33.85 17.41 -2.80
CA TRP A 217 -32.90 18.41 -2.32
C TRP A 217 -32.24 18.00 -1.01
N GLY A 218 -32.99 17.37 -0.11
CA GLY A 218 -32.42 16.77 1.10
C GLY A 218 -31.34 15.73 0.78
N ALA A 219 -31.62 14.81 -0.14
CA ALA A 219 -30.70 13.76 -0.56
C ALA A 219 -29.45 14.30 -1.28
N VAL A 220 -29.60 15.27 -2.21
CA VAL A 220 -28.48 15.91 -2.90
C VAL A 220 -27.53 16.58 -1.90
N CYS A 221 -28.07 17.33 -0.94
CA CYS A 221 -27.29 18.00 0.09
C CYS A 221 -26.61 17.00 1.05
N ALA A 222 -27.30 15.91 1.42
CA ALA A 222 -26.72 14.86 2.26
C ALA A 222 -25.54 14.17 1.56
N VAL A 223 -25.63 13.90 0.25
CA VAL A 223 -24.51 13.32 -0.53
C VAL A 223 -23.33 14.29 -0.58
N PHE A 224 -23.53 15.59 -0.78
CA PHE A 224 -22.43 16.57 -0.66
C PHE A 224 -21.83 16.58 0.74
N GLY A 225 -22.69 16.57 1.78
CA GLY A 225 -22.27 16.50 3.19
C GLY A 225 -21.43 15.28 3.52
N SER A 226 -21.71 14.14 2.87
CA SER A 226 -20.99 12.88 3.12
C SER A 226 -19.52 12.93 2.72
N TRP A 227 -19.09 13.89 1.91
CA TRP A 227 -17.68 14.15 1.60
C TRP A 227 -16.85 14.46 2.85
N MET A 228 -17.45 15.10 3.85
CA MET A 228 -16.80 15.46 5.11
C MET A 228 -17.17 14.55 6.30
N ASN A 229 -17.75 13.38 6.05
CA ASN A 229 -17.91 12.33 7.07
C ASN A 229 -16.56 11.80 7.54
N ASP A 230 -16.44 11.44 8.81
CA ASP A 230 -15.19 10.94 9.42
C ASP A 230 -14.56 9.79 8.63
N ARG A 231 -15.39 8.81 8.20
CA ARG A 231 -14.94 7.67 7.38
C ARG A 231 -14.40 8.11 6.02
N ALA A 232 -15.01 9.11 5.37
CA ALA A 232 -14.56 9.64 4.09
C ALA A 232 -13.27 10.46 4.24
N ILE A 233 -13.16 11.24 5.32
CA ILE A 233 -11.93 11.98 5.67
C ILE A 233 -10.77 11.01 5.92
N LEU A 234 -10.99 9.99 6.74
CA LEU A 234 -9.97 8.97 7.03
C LEU A 234 -9.52 8.23 5.76
N TYR A 235 -10.48 7.80 4.94
CA TYR A 235 -10.16 7.12 3.67
C TYR A 235 -9.35 8.01 2.73
N ARG A 236 -9.71 9.29 2.60
CA ARG A 236 -8.96 10.24 1.78
C ARG A 236 -7.54 10.45 2.30
N LYS A 237 -7.36 10.61 3.62
CA LYS A 237 -6.03 10.70 4.24
C LYS A 237 -5.17 9.47 3.91
N LEU A 238 -5.73 8.26 4.08
CA LEU A 238 -5.02 6.99 3.82
C LEU A 238 -4.67 6.77 2.33
N ASN A 239 -5.46 7.35 1.42
CA ASN A 239 -5.27 7.15 -0.03
C ASN A 239 -4.75 8.41 -0.74
N ASN A 240 -4.26 9.42 -0.02
CA ASN A 240 -3.74 10.67 -0.55
C ASN A 240 -4.70 11.39 -1.52
N ILE A 241 -6.02 11.37 -1.24
CA ILE A 241 -7.04 12.03 -2.05
C ILE A 241 -7.24 13.45 -1.52
N PRO A 242 -7.01 14.51 -2.34
CA PRO A 242 -7.17 15.91 -1.93
C PRO A 242 -8.59 16.23 -1.49
N ALA A 243 -8.73 17.02 -0.40
CA ALA A 243 -10.04 17.39 0.13
C ALA A 243 -10.82 18.34 -0.79
N GLU A 244 -10.13 19.16 -1.55
CA GLU A 244 -10.68 20.12 -2.52
C GLU A 244 -11.31 19.48 -3.76
N TRP A 245 -11.11 18.18 -4.00
CA TRP A 245 -11.69 17.50 -5.17
C TRP A 245 -13.22 17.43 -5.13
N GLY A 246 -13.83 17.36 -3.95
CA GLY A 246 -15.26 17.20 -3.80
C GLY A 246 -15.82 15.88 -4.36
N THR A 247 -17.15 15.76 -4.34
CA THR A 247 -17.90 14.66 -4.95
C THR A 247 -18.95 15.18 -5.91
N ALA A 248 -19.16 14.48 -7.03
CA ALA A 248 -20.34 14.68 -7.86
C ALA A 248 -21.55 13.97 -7.25
N VAL A 249 -22.74 14.36 -7.67
CA VAL A 249 -24.01 13.73 -7.32
C VAL A 249 -24.68 13.23 -8.60
N THR A 250 -24.95 11.92 -8.69
CA THR A 250 -25.68 11.32 -9.81
C THR A 250 -27.11 11.01 -9.39
N VAL A 251 -28.09 11.54 -10.12
CA VAL A 251 -29.53 11.26 -9.99
C VAL A 251 -29.94 10.39 -11.18
N GLN A 252 -30.47 9.20 -10.92
CA GLN A 252 -30.76 8.20 -11.95
C GLN A 252 -32.10 7.53 -11.72
N ALA A 253 -32.85 7.26 -12.78
CA ALA A 253 -34.11 6.52 -12.72
C ALA A 253 -33.88 5.15 -12.05
N MET A 254 -34.75 4.79 -11.12
CA MET A 254 -34.70 3.47 -10.47
C MET A 254 -35.09 2.36 -11.43
N VAL A 255 -34.35 1.25 -11.32
CA VAL A 255 -34.68 -0.06 -11.85
C VAL A 255 -34.63 -1.07 -10.69
N PHE A 256 -35.48 -2.07 -10.72
CA PHE A 256 -35.79 -2.88 -9.55
C PHE A 256 -35.46 -4.36 -9.76
N GLY A 257 -34.50 -4.87 -9.03
CA GLY A 257 -34.16 -6.30 -8.98
C GLY A 257 -35.06 -7.13 -8.05
N ASN A 258 -35.96 -6.46 -7.30
CA ASN A 258 -36.86 -7.08 -6.32
C ASN A 258 -38.35 -7.07 -6.71
N MET A 259 -38.66 -7.07 -8.02
CA MET A 259 -40.05 -7.10 -8.51
C MET A 259 -40.63 -8.52 -8.60
N GLY A 260 -39.85 -9.56 -8.37
CA GLY A 260 -40.30 -10.97 -8.43
C GLY A 260 -39.24 -11.90 -9.00
N SER A 261 -39.68 -13.12 -9.39
CA SER A 261 -38.78 -14.20 -9.86
C SER A 261 -38.03 -13.90 -11.18
N ASN A 262 -38.54 -12.96 -12.00
CA ASN A 262 -37.87 -12.52 -13.24
C ASN A 262 -36.98 -11.29 -13.04
N SER A 263 -36.74 -10.93 -11.83
CA SER A 263 -35.91 -9.76 -11.46
C SER A 263 -34.78 -10.19 -10.56
N ALA A 264 -33.62 -9.59 -10.75
CA ALA A 264 -32.41 -9.89 -10.00
C ALA A 264 -31.47 -8.66 -9.96
N THR A 265 -30.50 -8.69 -9.09
CA THR A 265 -29.37 -7.74 -9.08
C THR A 265 -28.07 -8.48 -8.84
N GLY A 266 -26.96 -7.94 -9.33
CA GLY A 266 -25.67 -8.58 -9.16
C GLY A 266 -24.47 -7.70 -9.46
N VAL A 267 -23.31 -8.28 -9.19
CA VAL A 267 -21.98 -7.74 -9.52
C VAL A 267 -21.21 -8.77 -10.32
N ALA A 268 -20.48 -8.29 -11.31
CA ALA A 268 -19.71 -9.14 -12.21
C ALA A 268 -18.33 -8.56 -12.50
N PHE A 269 -17.36 -9.44 -12.78
CA PHE A 269 -16.00 -9.10 -13.14
C PHE A 269 -15.67 -9.76 -14.48
N SER A 270 -15.14 -8.99 -15.44
CA SER A 270 -14.77 -9.55 -16.76
C SER A 270 -13.61 -10.55 -16.66
N ARG A 271 -12.76 -10.43 -15.65
CA ARG A 271 -11.69 -11.38 -15.28
C ARG A 271 -11.66 -11.59 -13.77
N ASP A 272 -11.08 -12.69 -13.30
CA ASP A 272 -10.96 -12.96 -11.88
C ASP A 272 -10.02 -11.93 -11.20
N ALA A 273 -10.55 -11.16 -10.26
CA ALA A 273 -9.82 -10.10 -9.56
C ALA A 273 -8.75 -10.62 -8.58
N ALA A 274 -8.83 -11.88 -8.17
CA ALA A 274 -7.89 -12.49 -7.24
C ALA A 274 -6.75 -13.24 -7.96
N THR A 275 -7.04 -13.94 -9.06
CA THR A 275 -6.10 -14.79 -9.79
C THR A 275 -5.63 -14.19 -11.11
N GLY A 276 -6.40 -13.28 -11.71
CA GLY A 276 -6.15 -12.72 -13.04
C GLY A 276 -6.58 -13.62 -14.19
N GLU A 277 -7.19 -14.78 -13.93
CA GLU A 277 -7.70 -15.65 -14.99
C GLU A 277 -8.72 -14.90 -15.85
N ASN A 278 -8.65 -15.11 -17.18
CA ASN A 278 -9.65 -14.61 -18.11
C ASN A 278 -10.93 -15.46 -17.99
N LEU A 279 -11.63 -15.26 -16.88
CA LEU A 279 -12.86 -15.95 -16.53
C LEU A 279 -13.90 -14.92 -16.09
N PHE A 280 -14.98 -14.83 -16.84
CA PHE A 280 -16.15 -14.05 -16.45
C PHE A 280 -16.76 -14.64 -15.19
N ASN A 281 -16.89 -13.85 -14.14
CA ASN A 281 -17.34 -14.30 -12.83
C ASN A 281 -18.14 -13.23 -12.12
N GLY A 282 -18.85 -13.60 -11.08
CA GLY A 282 -19.64 -12.68 -10.27
C GLY A 282 -20.79 -13.36 -9.55
N GLU A 283 -21.56 -12.55 -8.86
CA GLU A 283 -22.63 -13.01 -7.97
C GLU A 283 -23.93 -12.25 -8.24
N TYR A 284 -25.05 -12.93 -8.07
CA TYR A 284 -26.37 -12.35 -8.22
C TYR A 284 -27.37 -12.89 -7.18
N LEU A 285 -28.42 -12.12 -6.94
CA LEU A 285 -29.56 -12.52 -6.12
C LEU A 285 -30.87 -12.26 -6.88
N ILE A 286 -31.72 -13.28 -6.96
CA ILE A 286 -33.09 -13.16 -7.48
C ILE A 286 -33.95 -12.43 -6.45
N ASN A 287 -34.85 -11.57 -6.93
CA ASN A 287 -35.75 -10.78 -6.11
C ASN A 287 -35.07 -10.05 -4.97
N ALA A 288 -34.06 -9.22 -5.33
CA ALA A 288 -33.20 -8.48 -4.41
C ALA A 288 -32.85 -7.09 -4.94
N GLN A 289 -32.52 -6.16 -4.03
CA GLN A 289 -31.87 -4.89 -4.35
C GLN A 289 -30.35 -4.99 -4.17
N GLY A 290 -29.59 -4.02 -4.73
CA GLY A 290 -28.12 -4.04 -4.68
C GLY A 290 -27.52 -4.14 -3.28
N GLU A 291 -28.19 -3.57 -2.29
CA GLU A 291 -27.81 -3.66 -0.87
C GLU A 291 -27.80 -5.10 -0.35
N ASP A 292 -28.75 -5.91 -0.79
CA ASP A 292 -28.91 -7.31 -0.32
C ASP A 292 -27.72 -8.18 -0.74
N VAL A 293 -27.07 -7.88 -1.87
CA VAL A 293 -25.86 -8.58 -2.35
C VAL A 293 -24.66 -8.23 -1.47
N VAL A 294 -24.53 -6.96 -1.08
CA VAL A 294 -23.38 -6.47 -0.31
C VAL A 294 -23.50 -6.78 1.18
N ALA A 295 -24.75 -6.78 1.72
CA ALA A 295 -24.99 -6.98 3.15
C ALA A 295 -24.80 -8.45 3.63
N GLY A 296 -24.72 -9.42 2.68
CA GLY A 296 -24.46 -10.82 3.04
C GLY A 296 -25.61 -11.51 3.80
N ILE A 297 -26.81 -10.91 3.80
CA ILE A 297 -28.02 -11.45 4.48
C ILE A 297 -28.48 -12.76 3.83
N ARG A 298 -28.30 -12.88 2.52
CA ARG A 298 -28.63 -14.05 1.71
C ARG A 298 -27.36 -14.54 1.00
N THR A 299 -27.20 -15.84 0.83
CA THR A 299 -26.08 -16.41 0.06
C THR A 299 -26.27 -16.09 -1.43
N PRO A 300 -25.38 -15.29 -2.05
CA PRO A 300 -25.47 -15.00 -3.48
C PRO A 300 -25.16 -16.24 -4.31
N GLN A 301 -25.76 -16.27 -5.51
CA GLN A 301 -25.55 -17.31 -6.50
C GLN A 301 -24.57 -16.82 -7.58
N GLN A 302 -23.87 -17.75 -8.22
CA GLN A 302 -22.85 -17.43 -9.23
C GLN A 302 -23.50 -17.13 -10.60
N ILE A 303 -22.94 -16.17 -11.34
CA ILE A 303 -23.50 -15.79 -12.65
C ILE A 303 -23.23 -16.85 -13.73
N THR A 304 -22.07 -17.54 -13.71
CA THR A 304 -21.69 -18.57 -14.68
C THR A 304 -21.89 -19.97 -14.14
N LEU A 305 -22.21 -20.91 -15.03
CA LEU A 305 -22.33 -22.33 -14.68
C LEU A 305 -21.00 -22.89 -14.15
N GLU A 306 -19.89 -22.53 -14.78
CA GLU A 306 -18.56 -22.96 -14.31
C GLU A 306 -18.25 -22.42 -12.93
N GLY A 307 -18.47 -21.12 -12.67
CA GLY A 307 -18.31 -20.50 -11.36
C GLY A 307 -19.18 -21.17 -10.30
N SER A 308 -20.43 -21.48 -10.64
CA SER A 308 -21.37 -22.20 -9.75
C SER A 308 -20.87 -23.60 -9.37
N LYS A 309 -20.32 -24.36 -10.35
CA LYS A 309 -19.72 -25.68 -10.08
C LYS A 309 -18.47 -25.60 -9.23
N ARG A 310 -17.57 -24.66 -9.52
CA ARG A 310 -16.36 -24.42 -8.71
C ARG A 310 -16.71 -24.02 -7.27
N TRP A 311 -17.69 -23.11 -7.10
CA TRP A 311 -18.17 -22.69 -5.79
C TRP A 311 -18.78 -23.85 -4.99
N ALA A 312 -19.66 -24.65 -5.61
CA ALA A 312 -20.30 -25.80 -4.97
C ALA A 312 -19.27 -26.86 -4.53
N ALA A 313 -18.28 -27.14 -5.39
CA ALA A 313 -17.18 -28.05 -5.05
C ALA A 313 -16.36 -27.55 -3.85
N ALA A 314 -16.08 -26.26 -3.77
CA ALA A 314 -15.36 -25.66 -2.63
C ALA A 314 -16.17 -25.71 -1.32
N GLN A 315 -17.50 -25.68 -1.39
CA GLN A 315 -18.41 -25.77 -0.25
C GLN A 315 -18.87 -27.20 0.07
N ASN A 316 -18.38 -28.22 -0.65
CA ASN A 316 -18.81 -29.61 -0.56
C ASN A 316 -20.33 -29.80 -0.78
N ILE A 317 -20.94 -29.01 -1.68
CA ILE A 317 -22.36 -29.08 -2.06
C ILE A 317 -22.49 -30.03 -3.25
N SER A 318 -23.51 -30.93 -3.20
CA SER A 318 -23.81 -31.87 -4.29
C SER A 318 -24.29 -31.12 -5.54
N GLU A 319 -24.11 -31.70 -6.75
CA GLU A 319 -24.60 -31.11 -8.00
C GLU A 319 -26.13 -30.99 -8.04
N GLU A 320 -26.86 -31.92 -7.38
CA GLU A 320 -28.29 -31.83 -7.26
C GLU A 320 -28.76 -30.66 -6.41
N ASP A 321 -28.08 -30.42 -5.24
CA ASP A 321 -28.37 -29.29 -4.39
C ASP A 321 -27.93 -27.98 -5.06
N ARG A 322 -26.79 -27.97 -5.77
CA ARG A 322 -26.34 -26.82 -6.55
C ARG A 322 -27.42 -26.38 -7.55
N ARG A 323 -27.90 -27.29 -8.38
CA ARG A 323 -28.92 -27.01 -9.43
C ARG A 323 -30.26 -26.55 -8.87
N THR A 324 -30.65 -27.10 -7.71
CA THR A 324 -31.98 -26.83 -7.13
C THR A 324 -31.99 -25.60 -6.22
N LYS A 325 -30.94 -25.39 -5.43
CA LYS A 325 -30.88 -24.33 -4.42
C LYS A 325 -30.02 -23.14 -4.85
N TYR A 326 -29.00 -23.38 -5.68
CA TYR A 326 -27.98 -22.39 -6.07
C TYR A 326 -27.68 -22.40 -7.58
N PRO A 327 -28.69 -22.38 -8.45
CA PRO A 327 -28.48 -22.39 -9.88
C PRO A 327 -27.76 -21.10 -10.33
N SER A 328 -26.95 -21.18 -11.38
CA SER A 328 -26.31 -20.03 -11.98
C SER A 328 -27.30 -19.12 -12.73
N LEU A 329 -26.96 -17.84 -12.95
CA LEU A 329 -27.74 -16.96 -13.82
C LEU A 329 -27.83 -17.52 -15.24
N GLU A 330 -26.74 -18.12 -15.72
CA GLU A 330 -26.67 -18.79 -17.03
C GLU A 330 -27.77 -19.89 -17.19
N GLU A 331 -28.07 -20.62 -16.11
CA GLU A 331 -29.12 -21.66 -16.11
C GLU A 331 -30.54 -21.08 -15.96
N VAL A 332 -30.70 -20.04 -15.12
CA VAL A 332 -32.03 -19.49 -14.78
C VAL A 332 -32.52 -18.47 -15.80
N MET A 333 -31.63 -17.62 -16.32
CA MET A 333 -31.94 -16.54 -17.26
C MET A 333 -30.97 -16.53 -18.46
N PRO A 334 -30.91 -17.59 -19.30
CA PRO A 334 -29.86 -17.74 -20.32
C PRO A 334 -29.81 -16.61 -21.36
N VAL A 335 -30.94 -16.00 -21.69
CA VAL A 335 -30.99 -14.87 -22.64
C VAL A 335 -30.35 -13.63 -22.03
N VAL A 336 -30.65 -13.33 -20.78
CA VAL A 336 -30.09 -12.18 -20.07
C VAL A 336 -28.61 -12.39 -19.78
N TYR A 337 -28.23 -13.62 -19.41
CA TYR A 337 -26.82 -13.98 -19.23
C TYR A 337 -26.01 -13.76 -20.51
N LYS A 338 -26.51 -14.18 -21.66
CA LYS A 338 -25.85 -13.97 -22.94
C LYS A 338 -25.67 -12.49 -23.25
N GLU A 339 -26.69 -11.67 -22.99
CA GLU A 339 -26.58 -10.20 -23.14
C GLU A 339 -25.54 -9.60 -22.20
N LEU A 340 -25.50 -10.06 -20.95
CA LEU A 340 -24.52 -9.61 -19.96
C LEU A 340 -23.08 -10.00 -20.36
N ASP A 341 -22.90 -11.21 -20.90
CA ASP A 341 -21.61 -11.70 -21.39
C ASP A 341 -21.13 -10.88 -22.62
N GLU A 342 -22.00 -10.58 -23.57
CA GLU A 342 -21.69 -9.71 -24.70
C GLU A 342 -21.31 -8.28 -24.22
N ILE A 343 -21.99 -7.74 -23.23
CA ILE A 343 -21.72 -6.42 -22.66
C ILE A 343 -20.35 -6.41 -21.95
N GLN A 344 -20.02 -7.41 -21.13
CA GLN A 344 -18.74 -7.42 -20.43
C GLN A 344 -17.55 -7.49 -21.41
N HIS A 345 -17.67 -8.29 -22.48
CA HIS A 345 -16.66 -8.32 -23.54
C HIS A 345 -16.52 -6.95 -24.24
N HIS A 346 -17.65 -6.32 -24.56
CA HIS A 346 -17.63 -4.98 -25.18
C HIS A 346 -16.97 -3.93 -24.26
N LEU A 347 -17.31 -3.93 -22.98
CA LEU A 347 -16.73 -3.01 -21.99
C LEU A 347 -15.21 -3.23 -21.82
N GLU A 348 -14.77 -4.50 -21.72
CA GLU A 348 -13.34 -4.82 -21.60
C GLU A 348 -12.56 -4.40 -22.83
N GLN A 349 -13.07 -4.64 -24.04
CA GLN A 349 -12.44 -4.20 -25.28
C GLN A 349 -12.41 -2.67 -25.43
N TYR A 350 -13.48 -1.99 -25.02
CA TYR A 350 -13.59 -0.54 -25.11
C TYR A 350 -12.65 0.17 -24.12
N PHE A 351 -12.70 -0.21 -22.86
CA PHE A 351 -11.85 0.38 -21.79
C PHE A 351 -10.43 -0.21 -21.77
N LYS A 352 -10.22 -1.30 -22.50
CA LYS A 352 -8.95 -2.02 -22.58
C LYS A 352 -8.41 -2.45 -21.22
N ASP A 353 -9.28 -2.73 -20.28
CA ASP A 353 -8.96 -3.16 -18.91
C ASP A 353 -10.09 -4.02 -18.35
N MET A 354 -9.75 -4.88 -17.34
CA MET A 354 -10.80 -5.65 -16.68
C MET A 354 -11.83 -4.73 -16.02
N GLN A 355 -13.07 -5.11 -16.11
CA GLN A 355 -14.21 -4.33 -15.62
C GLN A 355 -14.88 -4.98 -14.41
N ASP A 356 -15.21 -4.15 -13.44
CA ASP A 356 -16.10 -4.40 -12.30
C ASP A 356 -17.43 -3.74 -12.63
N ILE A 357 -18.50 -4.55 -12.67
CA ILE A 357 -19.79 -4.22 -13.27
C ILE A 357 -20.89 -4.43 -12.24
N GLU A 358 -21.74 -3.42 -12.04
CA GLU A 358 -22.99 -3.55 -11.28
C GLU A 358 -24.17 -3.58 -12.24
N PHE A 359 -25.05 -4.57 -12.12
CA PHE A 359 -26.21 -4.73 -12.99
C PHE A 359 -27.48 -5.05 -12.22
N THR A 360 -28.62 -4.77 -12.85
CA THR A 360 -29.96 -5.13 -12.36
C THR A 360 -30.78 -5.67 -13.50
N ILE A 361 -31.52 -6.74 -13.25
CA ILE A 361 -32.50 -7.32 -14.17
C ILE A 361 -33.87 -6.97 -13.62
N GLN A 362 -34.61 -6.18 -14.36
CA GLN A 362 -35.98 -5.83 -14.04
C GLN A 362 -36.94 -6.49 -15.02
N ASP A 363 -37.75 -7.46 -14.57
CA ASP A 363 -38.74 -8.18 -15.37
C ASP A 363 -38.16 -8.73 -16.70
N GLY A 364 -37.02 -9.43 -16.57
CA GLY A 364 -36.27 -10.02 -17.68
C GLY A 364 -35.48 -9.06 -18.56
N LYS A 365 -35.45 -7.76 -18.24
CA LYS A 365 -34.67 -6.75 -18.97
C LYS A 365 -33.42 -6.35 -18.19
N LEU A 366 -32.24 -6.44 -18.83
CA LEU A 366 -30.96 -6.10 -18.27
C LEU A 366 -30.69 -4.56 -18.25
N TRP A 367 -30.10 -4.08 -17.16
CA TRP A 367 -29.68 -2.70 -16.99
C TRP A 367 -28.31 -2.64 -16.30
N MET A 368 -27.42 -1.82 -16.83
CA MET A 368 -26.11 -1.58 -16.24
C MET A 368 -26.17 -0.35 -15.35
N LEU A 369 -25.75 -0.50 -14.08
CA LEU A 369 -25.80 0.58 -13.08
C LEU A 369 -24.46 1.26 -12.86
N GLN A 370 -23.37 0.55 -13.08
CA GLN A 370 -22.01 1.06 -12.95
C GLN A 370 -21.03 0.14 -13.67
N CYS A 371 -19.98 0.71 -14.26
CA CYS A 371 -18.76 -0.01 -14.58
C CYS A 371 -17.55 0.78 -14.07
N ARG A 372 -16.50 0.08 -13.76
CA ARG A 372 -15.20 0.66 -13.38
C ARG A 372 -14.07 -0.33 -13.63
N ASN A 373 -12.85 0.17 -13.74
CA ASN A 373 -11.69 -0.72 -13.76
C ASN A 373 -11.63 -1.51 -12.45
N GLY A 374 -11.59 -2.83 -12.55
CA GLY A 374 -11.66 -3.72 -11.40
C GLY A 374 -10.45 -3.58 -10.47
N LYS A 375 -10.71 -3.42 -9.18
CA LYS A 375 -9.66 -3.57 -8.16
C LYS A 375 -9.23 -5.03 -8.15
N ARG A 376 -7.91 -5.25 -8.02
CA ARG A 376 -7.32 -6.57 -8.15
C ARG A 376 -6.08 -6.73 -7.28
N THR A 377 -5.71 -7.96 -6.97
CA THR A 377 -4.46 -8.30 -6.26
C THR A 377 -3.23 -7.98 -7.12
N GLY A 378 -2.05 -7.92 -6.51
CA GLY A 378 -0.78 -7.75 -7.24
C GLY A 378 -0.55 -8.85 -8.27
N ALA A 379 -0.86 -10.11 -7.93
CA ALA A 379 -0.76 -11.25 -8.84
C ALA A 379 -1.69 -11.12 -10.05
N ALA A 380 -2.97 -10.82 -9.80
CA ALA A 380 -3.95 -10.60 -10.86
C ALA A 380 -3.57 -9.40 -11.74
N MET A 381 -3.04 -8.33 -11.17
CA MET A 381 -2.59 -7.14 -11.90
C MET A 381 -1.54 -7.50 -12.96
N VAL A 382 -0.50 -8.23 -12.56
CA VAL A 382 0.59 -8.64 -13.47
C VAL A 382 0.04 -9.59 -14.54
N LYS A 383 -0.69 -10.63 -14.13
CA LYS A 383 -1.26 -11.61 -15.06
C LYS A 383 -2.19 -10.96 -16.10
N ILE A 384 -3.12 -10.11 -15.67
CA ILE A 384 -4.06 -9.43 -16.57
C ILE A 384 -3.32 -8.53 -17.56
N ALA A 385 -2.31 -7.77 -17.10
CA ALA A 385 -1.53 -6.90 -17.98
C ALA A 385 -0.78 -7.71 -19.05
N MET A 386 -0.18 -8.85 -18.68
CA MET A 386 0.55 -9.72 -19.63
C MET A 386 -0.39 -10.47 -20.56
N ASP A 387 -1.54 -10.95 -20.08
CA ASP A 387 -2.55 -11.59 -20.92
C ASP A 387 -3.12 -10.62 -21.96
N MET A 388 -3.53 -9.41 -21.56
CA MET A 388 -4.04 -8.38 -22.47
C MET A 388 -3.00 -7.93 -23.50
N LEU A 389 -1.71 -7.91 -23.14
CA LEU A 389 -0.62 -7.67 -24.08
C LEU A 389 -0.53 -8.79 -25.12
N ARG A 390 -0.57 -10.05 -24.69
CA ARG A 390 -0.57 -11.24 -25.58
C ARG A 390 -1.80 -11.32 -26.49
N GLU A 391 -2.96 -10.91 -25.98
CA GLU A 391 -4.20 -10.80 -26.72
C GLU A 391 -4.21 -9.60 -27.72
N GLY A 392 -3.22 -8.71 -27.67
CA GLY A 392 -3.13 -7.52 -28.51
C GLY A 392 -4.12 -6.41 -28.16
N LEU A 393 -4.74 -6.47 -26.98
CA LEU A 393 -5.67 -5.44 -26.49
C LEU A 393 -4.94 -4.16 -26.08
N ILE A 394 -3.73 -4.32 -25.52
CA ILE A 394 -2.86 -3.21 -25.08
C ILE A 394 -1.45 -3.40 -25.63
N ASP A 395 -0.71 -2.30 -25.70
CA ASP A 395 0.71 -2.31 -26.03
C ASP A 395 1.62 -2.49 -24.79
N GLU A 396 2.90 -2.73 -25.02
CA GLU A 396 3.90 -2.91 -23.97
C GLU A 396 3.95 -1.71 -22.99
N ARG A 397 3.86 -0.48 -23.52
CA ARG A 397 3.87 0.75 -22.74
C ARG A 397 2.69 0.79 -21.76
N THR A 398 1.51 0.48 -22.26
CA THR A 398 0.28 0.41 -21.44
C THR A 398 0.37 -0.70 -20.40
N ALA A 399 0.90 -1.88 -20.77
CA ALA A 399 1.08 -2.98 -19.84
C ALA A 399 1.98 -2.60 -18.66
N VAL A 400 3.11 -1.97 -18.92
CA VAL A 400 4.04 -1.46 -17.88
C VAL A 400 3.35 -0.41 -17.00
N LEU A 401 2.71 0.61 -17.60
CA LEU A 401 2.08 1.72 -16.86
C LEU A 401 0.87 1.29 -15.99
N ARG A 402 0.20 0.18 -16.31
CA ARG A 402 -0.92 -0.34 -15.54
C ARG A 402 -0.53 -1.10 -14.30
N CYS A 403 0.68 -1.63 -14.27
CA CYS A 403 1.19 -2.33 -13.10
C CYS A 403 1.69 -1.33 -12.06
N GLU A 404 0.96 -1.17 -10.96
CA GLU A 404 1.34 -0.26 -9.87
C GLU A 404 2.58 -0.80 -9.15
N PRO A 405 3.72 -0.05 -9.09
CA PRO A 405 4.96 -0.55 -8.49
C PRO A 405 4.80 -1.02 -7.04
N ALA A 406 4.04 -0.29 -6.23
CA ALA A 406 3.83 -0.62 -4.82
C ALA A 406 3.15 -1.99 -4.61
N LYS A 407 2.29 -2.43 -5.54
CA LYS A 407 1.60 -3.74 -5.45
C LYS A 407 2.49 -4.93 -5.76
N LEU A 408 3.67 -4.71 -6.37
CA LEU A 408 4.63 -5.79 -6.58
C LEU A 408 5.18 -6.34 -5.25
N ASP A 409 5.15 -5.55 -4.19
CA ASP A 409 5.62 -5.98 -2.87
C ASP A 409 4.90 -7.25 -2.38
N GLU A 410 3.62 -7.40 -2.71
CA GLU A 410 2.80 -8.60 -2.39
C GLU A 410 3.37 -9.87 -3.04
N LEU A 411 4.06 -9.76 -4.18
CA LEU A 411 4.57 -10.89 -4.98
C LEU A 411 5.99 -11.32 -4.60
N LEU A 412 6.71 -10.51 -3.84
CA LEU A 412 8.14 -10.70 -3.55
C LEU A 412 8.37 -11.52 -2.27
N HIS A 413 7.32 -11.77 -1.52
CA HIS A 413 7.37 -12.46 -0.23
C HIS A 413 6.61 -13.79 -0.26
N PRO A 414 6.96 -14.78 0.57
CA PRO A 414 6.15 -15.98 0.75
C PRO A 414 4.70 -15.63 1.11
N VAL A 415 3.75 -16.42 0.65
CA VAL A 415 2.33 -16.29 0.94
C VAL A 415 1.79 -17.55 1.58
N PHE A 416 0.67 -17.47 2.30
CA PHE A 416 0.01 -18.67 2.82
C PHE A 416 -0.72 -19.44 1.72
N ASP A 417 -0.73 -20.76 1.84
CA ASP A 417 -1.63 -21.59 1.04
C ASP A 417 -3.09 -21.22 1.33
N LYS A 418 -3.87 -20.98 0.26
CA LYS A 418 -5.27 -20.49 0.37
C LYS A 418 -6.18 -21.43 1.16
N LYS A 419 -5.97 -22.77 1.06
CA LYS A 419 -6.78 -23.74 1.80
C LYS A 419 -6.34 -23.80 3.27
N ALA A 420 -5.04 -23.69 3.54
CA ALA A 420 -4.51 -23.72 4.89
C ALA A 420 -4.98 -22.50 5.72
N ILE A 421 -4.98 -21.29 5.12
CA ILE A 421 -5.38 -20.06 5.83
C ILE A 421 -6.88 -20.01 6.13
N THR A 422 -7.74 -20.60 5.29
CA THR A 422 -9.20 -20.60 5.48
C THR A 422 -9.62 -21.30 6.78
N ASN A 423 -8.84 -22.28 7.22
CA ASN A 423 -9.09 -23.05 8.46
C ASN A 423 -8.25 -22.56 9.64
N ALA A 424 -7.43 -21.53 9.47
CA ALA A 424 -6.53 -21.03 10.51
C ALA A 424 -7.27 -20.13 11.51
N GLN A 425 -6.94 -20.27 12.79
CA GLN A 425 -7.57 -19.50 13.88
C GLN A 425 -6.78 -18.21 14.14
N VAL A 426 -7.39 -17.05 13.87
CA VAL A 426 -6.83 -15.74 14.19
C VAL A 426 -6.90 -15.54 15.72
N ILE A 427 -5.78 -15.18 16.34
CA ILE A 427 -5.68 -14.88 17.77
C ILE A 427 -5.55 -13.40 18.09
N THR A 428 -4.98 -12.62 17.20
CA THR A 428 -4.90 -11.15 17.29
C THR A 428 -4.56 -10.51 15.94
N LYS A 429 -4.58 -9.18 15.90
CA LYS A 429 -4.19 -8.39 14.74
C LYS A 429 -3.34 -7.18 15.15
N GLY A 430 -2.26 -6.93 14.41
CA GLY A 430 -1.42 -5.74 14.52
C GLY A 430 -1.34 -4.98 13.19
N LEU A 431 -0.36 -4.07 13.09
CA LEU A 431 -0.06 -3.35 11.86
C LEU A 431 0.70 -4.25 10.88
N PRO A 432 0.37 -4.25 9.58
CA PRO A 432 1.09 -4.97 8.54
C PRO A 432 2.43 -4.27 8.24
N ALA A 433 3.41 -4.46 9.11
CA ALA A 433 4.64 -3.69 9.12
C ALA A 433 5.64 -4.10 8.03
N SER A 434 5.69 -5.38 7.67
CA SER A 434 6.45 -5.88 6.52
C SER A 434 5.74 -7.10 5.93
N PRO A 435 5.51 -7.14 4.60
CA PRO A 435 4.68 -8.15 3.97
C PRO A 435 5.26 -9.56 4.04
N GLY A 436 4.43 -10.54 3.68
CA GLY A 436 4.79 -11.95 3.63
C GLY A 436 4.08 -12.81 4.66
N ALA A 437 4.27 -14.13 4.52
CA ALA A 437 3.80 -15.14 5.44
C ALA A 437 4.98 -15.78 6.17
N ALA A 438 4.88 -15.89 7.48
CA ALA A 438 5.88 -16.58 8.30
C ALA A 438 5.21 -17.53 9.28
N THR A 439 5.82 -18.68 9.51
CA THR A 439 5.37 -19.66 10.50
C THR A 439 6.58 -20.21 11.25
N GLY A 440 6.45 -20.42 12.53
CA GLY A 440 7.55 -20.93 13.36
C GLY A 440 7.18 -21.04 14.85
N PRO A 441 8.05 -21.73 15.63
CA PRO A 441 7.93 -21.76 17.08
C PRO A 441 8.23 -20.37 17.67
N VAL A 442 7.50 -19.99 18.71
CA VAL A 442 7.67 -18.71 19.41
C VAL A 442 8.96 -18.71 20.23
N VAL A 443 9.73 -17.63 20.11
CA VAL A 443 10.86 -17.31 20.98
C VAL A 443 10.79 -15.86 21.44
N PHE A 444 11.36 -15.57 22.63
CA PHE A 444 11.26 -14.24 23.25
C PHE A 444 12.55 -13.42 23.23
N PHE A 445 13.70 -14.04 22.96
CA PHE A 445 14.99 -13.39 22.91
C PHE A 445 15.73 -13.70 21.62
N ALA A 446 16.56 -12.77 21.19
CA ALA A 446 17.34 -12.88 19.96
C ALA A 446 18.23 -14.13 19.94
N GLU A 447 18.88 -14.43 21.07
CA GLU A 447 19.76 -15.61 21.24
C GLU A 447 18.99 -16.93 21.13
N ASP A 448 17.71 -16.95 21.50
CA ASP A 448 16.89 -18.15 21.40
C ASP A 448 16.47 -18.42 19.94
N ALA A 449 16.33 -17.39 19.11
CA ALA A 449 16.11 -17.56 17.66
C ALA A 449 17.33 -18.23 16.99
N GLU A 450 18.56 -17.77 17.31
CA GLU A 450 19.80 -18.40 16.85
C GLU A 450 19.92 -19.87 17.28
N LYS A 451 19.70 -20.12 18.59
CA LYS A 451 19.76 -21.47 19.15
C LYS A 451 18.75 -22.40 18.48
N THR A 452 17.52 -21.94 18.28
CA THR A 452 16.48 -22.74 17.63
C THR A 452 16.87 -23.11 16.22
N LEU A 453 17.39 -22.16 15.44
CA LEU A 453 17.87 -22.42 14.08
C LEU A 453 19.06 -23.40 14.08
N ALA A 454 20.04 -23.20 14.95
CA ALA A 454 21.23 -24.06 15.04
C ALA A 454 20.92 -25.50 15.49
N GLN A 455 19.97 -25.68 16.41
CA GLN A 455 19.64 -26.99 16.99
C GLN A 455 18.63 -27.78 16.16
N THR A 456 17.67 -27.10 15.54
CA THR A 456 16.52 -27.75 14.89
C THR A 456 16.50 -27.56 13.37
N GLY A 457 17.28 -26.63 12.84
CA GLY A 457 17.20 -26.17 11.44
C GLY A 457 15.94 -25.38 11.12
N GLN A 458 15.08 -25.10 12.09
CA GLN A 458 13.81 -24.38 11.92
C GLN A 458 13.97 -22.94 12.38
N LYS A 459 13.40 -22.01 11.61
CA LYS A 459 13.35 -20.58 11.97
C LYS A 459 12.19 -20.31 12.91
N ALA A 460 12.42 -19.56 13.98
CA ALA A 460 11.43 -19.19 14.96
C ALA A 460 10.69 -17.88 14.62
N ILE A 461 9.58 -17.62 15.28
CA ILE A 461 8.96 -16.28 15.32
C ILE A 461 9.48 -15.57 16.58
N LEU A 462 10.19 -14.46 16.36
CA LEU A 462 10.69 -13.62 17.45
C LEU A 462 9.57 -12.69 17.94
N VAL A 463 9.20 -12.85 19.24
CA VAL A 463 8.12 -12.07 19.85
C VAL A 463 8.69 -11.16 20.93
N ARG A 464 8.47 -9.83 20.75
CA ARG A 464 8.99 -8.80 21.67
C ARG A 464 7.90 -7.82 22.06
N ILE A 465 8.06 -7.12 23.18
CA ILE A 465 7.26 -5.91 23.45
C ILE A 465 7.61 -4.85 22.41
N GLU A 466 8.90 -4.62 22.21
CA GLU A 466 9.50 -3.80 21.13
C GLU A 466 10.90 -4.35 20.85
N THR A 467 11.43 -4.16 19.63
CA THR A 467 12.80 -4.56 19.30
C THR A 467 13.79 -3.40 19.47
N SER A 468 15.03 -3.78 19.75
CA SER A 468 16.18 -2.86 19.83
C SER A 468 17.27 -3.26 18.83
N PRO A 469 18.29 -2.44 18.57
CA PRO A 469 19.44 -2.80 17.72
C PRO A 469 20.15 -4.09 18.14
N GLU A 470 20.11 -4.43 19.41
CA GLU A 470 20.69 -5.66 19.96
C GLU A 470 19.96 -6.94 19.48
N ASP A 471 18.69 -6.81 19.09
CA ASP A 471 17.88 -7.92 18.57
C ASP A 471 18.20 -8.26 17.09
N LEU A 472 19.06 -7.46 16.40
CA LEU A 472 19.28 -7.53 14.95
C LEU A 472 19.64 -8.93 14.45
N LYS A 473 20.51 -9.63 15.15
CA LYS A 473 20.95 -10.97 14.77
C LYS A 473 19.82 -12.00 14.90
N GLY A 474 19.09 -11.96 16.02
CA GLY A 474 17.90 -12.82 16.19
C GLY A 474 16.80 -12.52 15.17
N MET A 475 16.64 -11.25 14.77
CA MET A 475 15.71 -10.87 13.69
C MET A 475 16.14 -11.46 12.34
N LEU A 476 17.44 -11.53 12.03
CA LEU A 476 17.98 -12.17 10.83
C LEU A 476 17.70 -13.70 10.81
N ASP A 477 17.84 -14.36 11.94
CA ASP A 477 17.66 -15.82 12.06
C ASP A 477 16.18 -16.23 12.21
N ALA A 478 15.29 -15.29 12.59
CA ALA A 478 13.87 -15.53 12.70
C ALA A 478 13.19 -15.73 11.33
N ALA A 479 12.06 -16.45 11.31
CA ALA A 479 11.15 -16.52 10.17
C ALA A 479 10.34 -15.23 10.02
N GLY A 480 9.91 -14.64 11.16
CA GLY A 480 9.14 -13.41 11.23
C GLY A 480 9.24 -12.77 12.60
N ILE A 481 8.80 -11.52 12.69
CA ILE A 481 8.86 -10.69 13.88
C ILE A 481 7.44 -10.25 14.28
N LEU A 482 7.12 -10.39 15.57
CA LEU A 482 5.87 -9.93 16.18
C LEU A 482 6.17 -9.00 17.35
N THR A 483 5.61 -7.79 17.36
CA THR A 483 5.76 -6.88 18.50
C THR A 483 4.43 -6.39 19.04
N ALA A 484 4.35 -6.27 20.39
CA ALA A 484 3.20 -5.70 21.06
C ALA A 484 3.09 -4.18 20.85
N ARG A 485 4.23 -3.49 20.74
CA ARG A 485 4.32 -2.05 20.54
C ARG A 485 5.09 -1.73 19.25
N GLY A 486 4.91 -0.50 18.78
CA GLY A 486 5.61 0.02 17.61
C GLY A 486 4.66 0.29 16.43
N GLY A 487 4.97 1.34 15.68
CA GLY A 487 4.27 1.73 14.46
C GLY A 487 4.97 1.22 13.20
N MET A 488 4.53 1.68 12.04
CA MET A 488 5.12 1.37 10.72
C MET A 488 6.57 1.88 10.56
N THR A 489 7.01 2.79 11.41
CA THR A 489 8.36 3.37 11.45
C THR A 489 9.21 2.87 12.62
N SER A 490 8.69 1.93 13.42
CA SER A 490 9.44 1.34 14.53
C SER A 490 10.67 0.58 14.04
N HIS A 491 11.65 0.37 14.92
CA HIS A 491 12.85 -0.42 14.64
C HIS A 491 12.50 -1.79 14.04
N ALA A 492 11.54 -2.51 14.66
CA ALA A 492 11.06 -3.79 14.14
C ALA A 492 10.57 -3.70 12.69
N ALA A 493 9.74 -2.71 12.37
CA ALA A 493 9.14 -2.53 11.05
C ALA A 493 10.19 -2.18 9.98
N VAL A 494 11.09 -1.25 10.28
CA VAL A 494 12.11 -0.78 9.34
C VAL A 494 13.15 -1.85 9.04
N VAL A 495 13.67 -2.49 10.09
CA VAL A 495 14.67 -3.54 9.96
C VAL A 495 14.09 -4.78 9.27
N ALA A 496 12.88 -5.22 9.65
CA ALA A 496 12.22 -6.36 9.00
C ALA A 496 12.03 -6.13 7.48
N ARG A 497 11.58 -4.93 7.09
CA ARG A 497 11.47 -4.55 5.66
C ARG A 497 12.82 -4.58 4.95
N GLY A 498 13.85 -4.04 5.57
CA GLY A 498 15.21 -4.07 5.03
C GLY A 498 15.71 -5.50 4.78
N MET A 499 15.34 -6.44 5.65
CA MET A 499 15.71 -7.86 5.59
C MET A 499 14.75 -8.71 4.75
N GLY A 500 13.64 -8.16 4.24
CA GLY A 500 12.58 -8.93 3.59
C GLY A 500 11.91 -9.96 4.51
N LYS A 501 11.78 -9.66 5.81
CA LYS A 501 11.17 -10.53 6.81
C LYS A 501 9.74 -10.11 7.08
N CYS A 502 8.84 -11.08 7.18
CA CYS A 502 7.47 -10.84 7.64
C CYS A 502 7.46 -10.18 9.02
N CYS A 503 6.71 -9.09 9.16
CA CYS A 503 6.58 -8.40 10.45
C CYS A 503 5.16 -7.92 10.70
N VAL A 504 4.66 -8.26 11.89
CA VAL A 504 3.44 -7.69 12.46
C VAL A 504 3.84 -6.87 13.68
N SER A 505 3.56 -5.57 13.66
CA SER A 505 3.98 -4.63 14.71
C SER A 505 2.77 -4.02 15.41
N GLY A 506 2.93 -3.64 16.68
CA GLY A 506 1.87 -2.93 17.41
C GLY A 506 0.62 -3.76 17.67
N ALA A 507 0.75 -5.07 17.88
CA ALA A 507 -0.33 -5.93 18.31
C ALA A 507 -0.60 -5.74 19.81
N GLY A 508 -1.25 -4.64 20.17
CA GLY A 508 -1.39 -4.14 21.55
C GLY A 508 -2.17 -5.04 22.51
N GLU A 509 -2.88 -6.04 22.01
CA GLU A 509 -3.60 -7.05 22.80
C GLU A 509 -2.67 -8.14 23.36
N LEU A 510 -1.40 -8.19 22.94
CA LEU A 510 -0.43 -9.16 23.43
C LEU A 510 0.07 -8.79 24.83
N GLU A 511 -0.19 -9.63 25.79
CA GLU A 511 0.40 -9.57 27.12
C GLU A 511 1.60 -10.53 27.19
N ILE A 512 2.81 -9.98 27.02
CA ILE A 512 4.06 -10.74 26.98
C ILE A 512 4.68 -10.77 28.36
N ASP A 513 4.90 -11.99 28.91
CA ASP A 513 5.63 -12.22 30.16
C ASP A 513 6.94 -12.95 29.88
N TYR A 514 8.05 -12.22 29.93
CA TYR A 514 9.39 -12.76 29.72
C TYR A 514 9.87 -13.73 30.80
N LYS A 515 9.32 -13.64 32.05
CA LYS A 515 9.71 -14.53 33.15
C LYS A 515 9.11 -15.93 32.99
N THR A 516 7.84 -15.99 32.59
CA THR A 516 7.14 -17.24 32.34
C THR A 516 7.26 -17.71 30.89
N ARG A 517 7.85 -16.86 30.01
CA ARG A 517 8.00 -17.10 28.57
C ARG A 517 6.64 -17.45 27.93
N THR A 518 5.66 -16.59 28.15
CA THR A 518 4.29 -16.79 27.65
C THR A 518 3.70 -15.52 27.06
N ILE A 519 2.79 -15.69 26.12
CA ILE A 519 1.92 -14.64 25.58
C ILE A 519 0.48 -14.98 26.00
N LYS A 520 -0.25 -14.01 26.54
CA LYS A 520 -1.70 -14.10 26.71
C LYS A 520 -2.36 -13.14 25.75
N VAL A 521 -3.38 -13.60 25.02
CA VAL A 521 -4.09 -12.80 24.05
C VAL A 521 -5.47 -13.38 23.77
N ASN A 522 -6.54 -12.59 23.93
CA ASN A 522 -7.92 -12.95 23.59
C ASN A 522 -8.36 -14.35 24.11
N GLY A 523 -7.97 -14.71 25.34
CA GLY A 523 -8.28 -16.00 25.97
C GLY A 523 -7.34 -17.15 25.59
N PHE A 524 -6.38 -16.94 24.70
CA PHE A 524 -5.33 -17.91 24.37
C PHE A 524 -4.09 -17.68 25.23
N THR A 525 -3.38 -18.78 25.51
CA THR A 525 -2.04 -18.73 26.11
C THR A 525 -1.09 -19.48 25.20
N VAL A 526 -0.10 -18.77 24.68
CA VAL A 526 0.96 -19.32 23.83
C VAL A 526 2.26 -19.33 24.61
N LYS A 527 2.94 -20.47 24.65
CA LYS A 527 4.21 -20.66 25.37
C LYS A 527 5.37 -20.64 24.39
N GLU A 528 6.58 -20.45 24.91
CA GLU A 528 7.78 -20.65 24.12
C GLU A 528 7.82 -22.05 23.49
N GLY A 529 8.14 -22.11 22.19
CA GLY A 529 8.13 -23.33 21.40
C GLY A 529 6.78 -23.68 20.76
N ASP A 530 5.66 -23.10 21.21
CA ASP A 530 4.38 -23.25 20.52
C ASP A 530 4.44 -22.55 19.15
N TRP A 531 3.73 -23.09 18.17
CA TRP A 531 3.73 -22.54 16.81
C TRP A 531 2.70 -21.44 16.65
N ILE A 532 3.11 -20.37 15.99
CA ILE A 532 2.23 -19.33 15.47
C ILE A 532 2.58 -18.99 14.01
N SER A 533 1.67 -18.36 13.32
CA SER A 533 1.87 -17.89 11.95
C SER A 533 1.50 -16.42 11.83
N LEU A 534 2.29 -15.65 11.08
CA LEU A 534 2.14 -14.21 10.88
C LEU A 534 1.80 -13.91 9.43
N ASN A 535 0.77 -13.10 9.20
CA ASN A 535 0.48 -12.51 7.90
C ASN A 535 0.90 -11.03 7.92
N GLY A 536 2.09 -10.77 7.44
CA GLY A 536 2.65 -9.42 7.40
C GLY A 536 1.95 -8.48 6.42
N SER A 537 1.11 -9.00 5.50
CA SER A 537 0.33 -8.21 4.55
C SER A 537 -1.02 -7.76 5.11
N THR A 538 -1.61 -8.53 6.04
CA THR A 538 -2.92 -8.20 6.67
C THR A 538 -2.80 -7.78 8.13
N GLY A 539 -1.65 -8.10 8.77
CA GLY A 539 -1.41 -7.90 10.20
C GLY A 539 -2.01 -8.98 11.11
N GLU A 540 -2.55 -10.05 10.56
CA GLU A 540 -3.17 -11.13 11.31
C GLU A 540 -2.15 -12.11 11.87
N VAL A 541 -2.42 -12.59 13.09
CA VAL A 541 -1.62 -13.60 13.81
C VAL A 541 -2.49 -14.83 14.02
N TYR A 542 -2.02 -15.98 13.57
CA TYR A 542 -2.75 -17.26 13.66
C TYR A 542 -2.12 -18.20 14.67
N LEU A 543 -2.95 -18.98 15.35
CA LEU A 543 -2.50 -20.07 16.21
C LEU A 543 -2.07 -21.26 15.35
N GLY A 544 -0.91 -21.84 15.69
CA GLY A 544 -0.41 -23.03 15.01
C GLY A 544 0.36 -22.76 13.71
N GLN A 545 0.70 -23.83 13.02
CA GLN A 545 1.45 -23.82 11.78
C GLN A 545 0.52 -23.75 10.58
N VAL A 546 0.60 -22.67 9.81
CA VAL A 546 -0.09 -22.49 8.53
C VAL A 546 0.92 -22.69 7.40
N ALA A 547 0.59 -23.53 6.41
CA ALA A 547 1.47 -23.82 5.28
C ALA A 547 1.71 -22.56 4.42
N THR A 548 2.96 -22.35 4.00
CA THR A 548 3.39 -21.24 3.16
C THR A 548 3.89 -21.73 1.81
N MET A 549 3.77 -20.88 0.77
CA MET A 549 4.33 -21.07 -0.56
C MET A 549 5.38 -20.00 -0.84
N ALA A 550 6.47 -20.35 -1.51
CA ALA A 550 7.49 -19.40 -1.95
C ALA A 550 6.92 -18.46 -3.04
N ALA A 551 7.47 -17.25 -3.14
CA ALA A 551 7.17 -16.32 -4.22
C ALA A 551 7.63 -16.89 -5.56
N ASP A 552 6.75 -16.87 -6.58
CA ASP A 552 7.10 -17.23 -7.96
C ASP A 552 7.39 -15.94 -8.75
N LEU A 553 8.65 -15.73 -9.07
CA LEU A 553 9.16 -14.58 -9.82
C LEU A 553 9.41 -14.91 -11.31
N SER A 554 9.01 -16.07 -11.77
CA SER A 554 9.07 -16.50 -13.17
C SER A 554 7.83 -16.06 -13.98
N GLY A 555 7.70 -16.51 -15.20
CA GLY A 555 6.51 -16.32 -16.03
C GLY A 555 6.15 -14.85 -16.28
N ASP A 556 4.93 -14.47 -15.96
CA ASP A 556 4.39 -13.13 -16.23
C ASP A 556 5.14 -12.03 -15.48
N PHE A 557 5.58 -12.30 -14.24
CA PHE A 557 6.39 -11.35 -13.47
C PHE A 557 7.75 -11.10 -14.15
N GLY A 558 8.43 -12.14 -14.59
CA GLY A 558 9.71 -12.03 -15.32
C GLY A 558 9.56 -11.20 -16.59
N GLN A 559 8.51 -11.46 -17.40
CA GLN A 559 8.21 -10.70 -18.61
C GLN A 559 7.94 -9.21 -18.31
N LEU A 560 7.20 -8.89 -17.24
CA LEU A 560 7.00 -7.50 -16.81
C LEU A 560 8.32 -6.83 -16.44
N MET A 561 9.22 -7.53 -15.74
CA MET A 561 10.54 -7.00 -15.37
C MET A 561 11.44 -6.76 -16.59
N ASP A 562 11.38 -7.63 -17.60
CA ASP A 562 12.10 -7.43 -18.86
C ASP A 562 11.59 -6.18 -19.62
N LEU A 563 10.28 -6.02 -19.68
CA LEU A 563 9.68 -4.81 -20.25
C LEU A 563 10.05 -3.55 -19.47
N ALA A 564 10.02 -3.60 -18.13
CA ALA A 564 10.46 -2.48 -17.29
C ALA A 564 11.92 -2.12 -17.57
N GLY A 565 12.80 -3.11 -17.68
CA GLY A 565 14.21 -2.92 -18.04
C GLY A 565 14.42 -2.28 -19.44
N LYS A 566 13.55 -2.60 -20.41
CA LYS A 566 13.57 -2.03 -21.76
C LYS A 566 13.29 -0.51 -21.77
N TYR A 567 12.41 -0.04 -20.90
CA TYR A 567 11.96 1.36 -20.86
C TYR A 567 12.69 2.22 -19.83
N ALA A 568 13.22 1.64 -18.76
CA ALA A 568 13.91 2.36 -17.71
C ALA A 568 15.20 3.01 -18.20
N VAL A 569 15.38 4.29 -17.92
CA VAL A 569 16.64 5.04 -18.16
C VAL A 569 17.49 5.01 -16.89
N LEU A 570 16.84 5.27 -15.75
CA LEU A 570 17.45 5.25 -14.43
C LEU A 570 17.84 3.81 -14.05
N LYS A 571 19.11 3.59 -13.71
CA LYS A 571 19.60 2.27 -13.27
C LYS A 571 19.16 1.97 -11.85
N VAL A 572 18.96 0.69 -11.53
CA VAL A 572 18.57 0.26 -10.18
C VAL A 572 19.66 -0.63 -9.60
N ARG A 573 20.25 -0.17 -8.50
CA ARG A 573 21.24 -0.89 -7.71
C ARG A 573 20.64 -1.35 -6.38
N ALA A 574 21.36 -2.17 -5.64
CA ALA A 574 20.94 -2.62 -4.32
C ALA A 574 21.86 -2.15 -3.20
N ASN A 575 21.28 -1.99 -2.01
CA ASN A 575 22.01 -1.91 -0.76
C ASN A 575 22.22 -3.33 -0.25
N ALA A 576 23.46 -3.81 -0.24
CA ALA A 576 23.79 -5.18 0.13
C ALA A 576 25.15 -5.22 0.83
N ASP A 577 25.16 -5.81 2.03
CA ASP A 577 26.30 -5.82 2.93
C ASP A 577 26.96 -7.21 2.99
N THR A 578 26.25 -8.25 2.49
CA THR A 578 26.75 -9.63 2.45
C THR A 578 26.70 -10.20 1.01
N PRO A 579 27.54 -11.21 0.69
CA PRO A 579 27.49 -11.92 -0.60
C PRO A 579 26.12 -12.55 -0.89
N LYS A 580 25.41 -12.98 0.13
CA LYS A 580 24.07 -13.56 0.02
C LYS A 580 23.04 -12.51 -0.42
N ASP A 581 23.06 -11.34 0.21
CA ASP A 581 22.14 -10.22 -0.15
C ASP A 581 22.46 -9.72 -1.57
N ALA A 582 23.74 -9.66 -1.93
CA ALA A 582 24.19 -9.30 -3.28
C ALA A 582 23.68 -10.29 -4.34
N ALA A 583 23.79 -11.59 -4.08
CA ALA A 583 23.27 -12.63 -4.99
C ALA A 583 21.74 -12.56 -5.12
N GLN A 584 21.03 -12.30 -4.04
CA GLN A 584 19.58 -12.11 -4.06
C GLN A 584 19.20 -10.86 -4.88
N ALA A 585 19.88 -9.75 -4.67
CA ALA A 585 19.67 -8.51 -5.41
C ALA A 585 19.94 -8.71 -6.91
N PHE A 586 21.00 -9.42 -7.26
CA PHE A 586 21.31 -9.80 -8.64
C PHE A 586 20.19 -10.63 -9.26
N GLY A 587 19.64 -11.61 -8.51
CA GLY A 587 18.49 -12.41 -8.92
C GLY A 587 17.22 -11.57 -9.18
N PHE A 588 17.02 -10.48 -8.46
CA PHE A 588 15.95 -9.49 -8.70
C PHE A 588 16.25 -8.51 -9.84
N GLY A 589 17.42 -8.62 -10.48
CA GLY A 589 17.84 -7.80 -11.60
C GLY A 589 18.47 -6.46 -11.21
N ALA A 590 19.12 -6.39 -10.04
CA ALA A 590 19.93 -5.24 -9.66
C ALA A 590 21.14 -5.08 -10.59
N GLU A 591 21.41 -3.85 -11.02
CA GLU A 591 22.51 -3.50 -11.94
C GLU A 591 23.75 -2.96 -11.18
N GLY A 592 23.96 -3.44 -9.96
CA GLY A 592 25.09 -3.10 -9.10
C GLY A 592 24.73 -3.05 -7.61
N ILE A 593 25.75 -2.80 -6.79
CA ILE A 593 25.59 -2.41 -5.39
C ILE A 593 25.84 -0.91 -5.31
N GLY A 594 24.83 -0.14 -4.82
CA GLY A 594 24.95 1.30 -4.63
C GLY A 594 25.36 1.68 -3.21
N LEU A 595 25.24 0.74 -2.26
CA LEU A 595 25.71 0.89 -0.89
C LEU A 595 26.05 -0.48 -0.30
N CYS A 596 27.32 -0.66 0.06
CA CYS A 596 27.78 -1.67 1.00
C CYS A 596 28.28 -0.97 2.27
N ARG A 597 27.66 -1.30 3.41
CA ARG A 597 28.02 -0.75 4.74
C ARG A 597 29.06 -1.65 5.38
N THR A 598 30.28 -1.18 5.51
CA THR A 598 31.40 -1.98 6.03
C THR A 598 31.28 -2.26 7.53
N GLU A 599 30.58 -1.43 8.28
CA GLU A 599 30.31 -1.64 9.71
C GLU A 599 29.57 -2.92 10.01
N HIS A 600 28.64 -3.34 9.15
CA HIS A 600 27.86 -4.57 9.36
C HIS A 600 28.73 -5.82 9.30
N MET A 601 29.86 -5.76 8.62
CA MET A 601 30.81 -6.87 8.53
C MET A 601 31.54 -7.16 9.85
N PHE A 602 31.52 -6.22 10.81
CA PHE A 602 32.25 -6.37 12.07
C PHE A 602 31.46 -7.01 13.20
N PHE A 603 30.12 -7.16 13.07
CA PHE A 603 29.29 -7.66 14.16
C PHE A 603 29.22 -9.19 14.28
N GLU A 604 29.75 -9.96 13.32
CA GLU A 604 29.66 -11.41 13.33
C GLU A 604 30.86 -12.10 14.03
N GLY A 605 30.58 -12.99 14.98
CA GLY A 605 31.54 -13.90 15.62
C GLY A 605 32.75 -13.18 16.27
N ASP A 606 33.94 -13.66 15.97
CA ASP A 606 35.21 -13.10 16.55
C ASP A 606 35.63 -11.75 15.93
N ARG A 607 34.94 -11.29 14.87
CA ARG A 607 35.25 -10.02 14.18
C ARG A 607 35.09 -8.82 15.11
N ILE A 608 34.02 -8.78 15.90
CA ILE A 608 33.73 -7.71 16.85
C ILE A 608 34.83 -7.60 17.90
N LYS A 609 35.43 -8.74 18.29
CA LYS A 609 36.54 -8.77 19.24
C LYS A 609 37.78 -8.05 18.69
N ALA A 610 38.19 -8.36 17.46
CA ALA A 610 39.31 -7.68 16.80
C ALA A 610 39.05 -6.18 16.62
N PHE A 611 37.79 -5.79 16.31
CA PHE A 611 37.43 -4.39 16.22
C PHE A 611 37.46 -3.67 17.56
N ARG A 612 37.01 -4.32 18.64
CA ARG A 612 37.14 -3.82 20.02
C ARG A 612 38.59 -3.72 20.48
N GLU A 613 39.47 -4.63 20.06
CA GLU A 613 40.93 -4.49 20.29
C GLU A 613 41.47 -3.19 19.67
N MET A 614 41.06 -2.85 18.47
CA MET A 614 41.42 -1.60 17.80
C MET A 614 40.92 -0.40 18.59
N ILE A 615 39.66 -0.42 19.08
CA ILE A 615 39.08 0.66 19.89
C ILE A 615 39.86 0.86 21.22
N LEU A 616 40.25 -0.24 21.84
CA LEU A 616 40.95 -0.24 23.13
C LEU A 616 42.44 0.11 23.04
N ALA A 617 43.03 0.12 21.84
CA ALA A 617 44.43 0.42 21.64
C ALA A 617 44.77 1.86 22.11
N ASP A 618 45.90 1.99 22.79
CA ASP A 618 46.33 3.26 23.34
C ASP A 618 47.05 4.14 22.30
N ASP A 619 47.61 3.53 21.24
CA ASP A 619 48.36 4.23 20.19
C ASP A 619 48.08 3.65 18.79
N GLU A 620 48.67 4.27 17.77
CA GLU A 620 48.53 3.85 16.36
C GLU A 620 49.11 2.45 16.13
N ALA A 621 50.22 2.09 16.74
CA ALA A 621 50.85 0.78 16.56
C ALA A 621 49.93 -0.35 17.06
N GLY A 622 49.30 -0.17 18.21
CA GLY A 622 48.29 -1.09 18.74
C GLY A 622 47.06 -1.20 17.83
N ARG A 623 46.57 -0.08 17.30
CA ARG A 623 45.43 -0.11 16.34
C ARG A 623 45.81 -0.88 15.05
N ARG A 624 47.00 -0.66 14.51
CA ARG A 624 47.48 -1.39 13.31
C ARG A 624 47.56 -2.90 13.50
N VAL A 625 47.97 -3.36 14.70
CA VAL A 625 48.00 -4.79 15.05
C VAL A 625 46.57 -5.39 15.01
N ALA A 626 45.61 -4.68 15.56
CA ALA A 626 44.21 -5.12 15.55
C ALA A 626 43.61 -5.09 14.13
N LEU A 627 43.86 -4.03 13.37
CA LEU A 627 43.39 -3.88 11.99
C LEU A 627 43.98 -4.95 11.05
N ALA A 628 45.24 -5.39 11.30
CA ALA A 628 45.82 -6.51 10.54
C ALA A 628 45.05 -7.85 10.67
N LYS A 629 44.32 -8.05 11.78
CA LYS A 629 43.45 -9.21 11.97
C LYS A 629 42.13 -9.08 11.16
N LEU A 630 41.64 -7.87 10.98
CA LEU A 630 40.41 -7.58 10.26
C LEU A 630 40.56 -7.58 8.73
N LEU A 631 41.75 -7.21 8.23
CA LEU A 631 42.01 -7.08 6.79
C LEU A 631 41.67 -8.34 5.99
N PRO A 632 42.16 -9.57 6.32
CA PRO A 632 41.84 -10.76 5.55
C PRO A 632 40.37 -11.12 5.57
N ILE A 633 39.64 -10.77 6.65
CA ILE A 633 38.22 -11.03 6.82
C ILE A 633 37.42 -10.11 5.88
N GLN A 634 37.66 -8.80 5.96
CA GLN A 634 36.97 -7.85 5.05
C GLN A 634 37.30 -8.11 3.59
N ARG A 635 38.54 -8.45 3.26
CA ARG A 635 38.93 -8.82 1.91
C ARG A 635 38.08 -10.00 1.39
N SER A 636 37.88 -11.03 2.18
CA SER A 636 37.06 -12.19 1.82
C SER A 636 35.59 -11.79 1.57
N ASP A 637 35.03 -10.90 2.39
CA ASP A 637 33.68 -10.40 2.23
C ASP A 637 33.52 -9.60 0.92
N PHE A 638 34.48 -8.70 0.63
CA PHE A 638 34.47 -7.95 -0.64
C PHE A 638 34.65 -8.87 -1.87
N GLU A 639 35.49 -9.90 -1.78
CA GLU A 639 35.59 -10.90 -2.86
C GLU A 639 34.24 -11.57 -3.16
N GLY A 640 33.50 -11.92 -2.10
CA GLY A 640 32.16 -12.50 -2.23
C GLY A 640 31.17 -11.54 -2.91
N LEU A 641 31.19 -10.23 -2.57
CA LEU A 641 30.36 -9.21 -3.20
C LEU A 641 30.69 -9.02 -4.68
N PHE A 642 31.98 -8.89 -5.03
CA PHE A 642 32.42 -8.74 -6.43
C PHE A 642 32.03 -9.95 -7.28
N LYS A 643 32.20 -11.18 -6.76
CA LYS A 643 31.79 -12.41 -7.43
C LYS A 643 30.27 -12.46 -7.66
N ALA A 644 29.47 -12.14 -6.64
CA ALA A 644 28.02 -12.14 -6.72
C ALA A 644 27.49 -11.15 -7.77
N MET A 645 28.14 -9.99 -7.90
CA MET A 645 27.74 -8.95 -8.86
C MET A 645 28.25 -9.15 -10.28
N ASN A 646 29.18 -10.06 -10.50
CA ASN A 646 29.63 -10.54 -11.81
C ASN A 646 29.86 -9.43 -12.87
N GLY A 647 30.65 -8.42 -12.52
CA GLY A 647 31.00 -7.31 -13.42
C GLY A 647 30.11 -6.06 -13.30
N PHE A 648 29.06 -6.07 -12.50
CA PHE A 648 28.34 -4.85 -12.15
C PHE A 648 29.09 -4.01 -11.10
N PRO A 649 28.88 -2.68 -11.06
CA PRO A 649 29.55 -1.80 -10.09
C PRO A 649 29.21 -2.16 -8.64
N VAL A 650 30.23 -2.08 -7.78
CA VAL A 650 30.06 -2.25 -6.33
C VAL A 650 30.61 -1.01 -5.62
N THR A 651 29.70 -0.27 -4.97
CA THR A 651 30.03 0.92 -4.17
C THR A 651 30.20 0.51 -2.72
N VAL A 652 31.43 0.58 -2.20
CA VAL A 652 31.78 0.27 -0.82
C VAL A 652 31.92 1.56 -0.01
N ARG A 653 31.08 1.75 1.00
CA ARG A 653 31.20 2.87 1.94
C ARG A 653 32.22 2.52 3.02
N LEU A 654 33.17 3.41 3.25
CA LEU A 654 34.11 3.31 4.35
C LEU A 654 33.36 3.44 5.69
N LEU A 655 34.02 3.04 6.79
CA LEU A 655 33.45 3.05 8.12
C LEU A 655 32.75 4.37 8.46
N ASP A 656 31.48 4.30 8.83
CA ASP A 656 30.63 5.47 9.09
C ASP A 656 30.28 5.67 10.58
N PRO A 657 29.80 4.65 11.34
CA PRO A 657 29.34 4.86 12.72
C PRO A 657 30.47 5.30 13.66
N PRO A 658 30.17 6.03 14.74
CA PRO A 658 31.12 6.37 15.76
C PRO A 658 31.56 5.13 16.56
N LEU A 659 32.77 5.13 17.11
CA LEU A 659 33.33 3.94 17.77
C LEU A 659 32.56 3.48 19.00
N HIS A 660 31.81 4.35 19.65
CA HIS A 660 31.00 3.97 20.81
C HIS A 660 29.88 2.97 20.49
N GLU A 661 29.40 2.89 19.24
CA GLU A 661 28.37 1.89 18.85
C GLU A 661 28.85 0.44 18.91
N PHE A 662 30.17 0.23 18.92
CA PHE A 662 30.80 -1.11 18.96
C PHE A 662 31.16 -1.58 20.37
N VAL A 663 30.89 -0.77 21.38
CA VAL A 663 31.19 -1.08 22.78
C VAL A 663 29.90 -1.13 23.61
N PRO A 664 29.83 -2.02 24.62
CA PRO A 664 28.63 -2.14 25.45
C PRO A 664 28.47 -0.96 26.39
N HIS A 665 27.23 -0.48 26.56
CA HIS A 665 26.90 0.66 27.42
C HIS A 665 26.40 0.23 28.82
N ASP A 666 25.97 -1.01 28.97
CA ASP A 666 25.51 -1.55 30.25
C ASP A 666 26.63 -2.24 31.04
N GLU A 667 26.49 -2.27 32.37
CA GLU A 667 27.51 -2.82 33.27
C GLU A 667 27.78 -4.31 33.04
N LYS A 668 26.77 -5.08 32.65
CA LYS A 668 26.89 -6.52 32.36
C LYS A 668 27.74 -6.74 31.10
N GLY A 669 27.42 -6.07 30.03
CA GLY A 669 28.17 -6.14 28.75
C GLY A 669 29.62 -5.67 28.93
N GLN A 670 29.87 -4.60 29.70
CA GLN A 670 31.24 -4.12 30.02
C GLN A 670 32.03 -5.17 30.79
N LYS A 671 31.44 -5.87 31.77
CA LYS A 671 32.08 -6.96 32.50
C LYS A 671 32.37 -8.17 31.58
N GLU A 672 31.46 -8.50 30.69
CA GLU A 672 31.66 -9.57 29.70
C GLU A 672 32.79 -9.21 28.73
N MET A 673 32.77 -7.99 28.17
CA MET A 673 33.85 -7.48 27.31
C MET A 673 35.21 -7.49 28.03
N ALA A 674 35.27 -7.09 29.29
CA ALA A 674 36.49 -7.11 30.08
C ALA A 674 37.10 -8.52 30.23
N ARG A 675 36.21 -9.52 30.40
CA ARG A 675 36.63 -10.94 30.48
C ARG A 675 37.12 -11.46 29.12
N GLU A 676 36.34 -11.20 28.05
CA GLU A 676 36.65 -11.64 26.68
C GLU A 676 37.98 -11.05 26.18
N MET A 677 38.19 -9.77 26.45
CA MET A 677 39.36 -9.02 26.02
C MET A 677 40.58 -9.21 26.98
N ASN A 678 40.37 -9.86 28.12
CA ASN A 678 41.37 -10.03 29.18
C ASN A 678 42.01 -8.71 29.61
N VAL A 679 41.19 -7.67 29.83
CA VAL A 679 41.58 -6.35 30.29
C VAL A 679 40.82 -5.96 31.56
N PRO A 680 41.38 -5.09 32.41
CA PRO A 680 40.68 -4.61 33.60
C PRO A 680 39.36 -3.90 33.24
N LEU A 681 38.28 -4.18 33.99
CA LEU A 681 36.98 -3.55 33.79
C LEU A 681 37.07 -2.03 33.81
N GLN A 682 37.88 -1.47 34.67
CA GLN A 682 38.09 -0.02 34.74
C GLN A 682 38.58 0.58 33.43
N LYS A 683 39.46 -0.14 32.68
CA LYS A 683 39.90 0.31 31.35
C LYS A 683 38.75 0.34 30.35
N ILE A 684 37.83 -0.64 30.39
CA ILE A 684 36.63 -0.67 29.54
C ILE A 684 35.73 0.50 29.90
N VAL A 685 35.38 0.67 31.18
CA VAL A 685 34.51 1.77 31.64
C VAL A 685 35.09 3.14 31.25
N ALA A 686 36.35 3.40 31.51
CA ALA A 686 37.00 4.67 31.14
C ALA A 686 37.01 4.91 29.64
N LYS A 687 37.21 3.87 28.83
CA LYS A 687 37.16 3.99 27.37
C LYS A 687 35.73 4.27 26.86
N VAL A 688 34.71 3.56 27.36
CA VAL A 688 33.31 3.81 27.01
C VAL A 688 32.90 5.23 27.36
N GLU A 689 33.24 5.69 28.57
CA GLU A 689 33.00 7.08 28.99
C GLU A 689 33.71 8.10 28.07
N SER A 690 34.95 7.84 27.66
CA SER A 690 35.69 8.72 26.74
C SER A 690 35.12 8.78 25.34
N LEU A 691 34.40 7.76 24.90
CA LEU A 691 33.76 7.69 23.59
C LEU A 691 32.30 8.21 23.60
N ALA A 692 31.73 8.44 24.82
CA ALA A 692 30.36 8.91 24.94
C ALA A 692 30.18 10.30 24.32
N GLU A 693 29.22 10.43 23.46
CA GLU A 693 28.87 11.69 22.78
C GLU A 693 27.42 12.05 23.07
N PHE A 694 27.14 13.35 23.30
CA PHE A 694 25.78 13.85 23.52
C PHE A 694 24.90 13.71 22.25
N ASN A 695 25.51 13.87 21.08
CA ASN A 695 24.85 13.68 19.80
C ASN A 695 25.78 12.92 18.83
N PRO A 696 25.71 11.58 18.83
CA PRO A 696 26.55 10.72 18.00
C PRO A 696 26.42 10.98 16.50
N MET A 697 25.24 11.37 16.04
CA MET A 697 24.96 11.64 14.62
C MET A 697 25.77 12.82 14.07
N LEU A 698 26.10 13.80 14.93
CA LEU A 698 26.88 14.99 14.58
C LEU A 698 28.33 14.93 15.09
N GLY A 699 28.73 13.81 15.66
CA GLY A 699 29.98 13.63 16.38
C GLY A 699 31.15 13.08 15.57
N HIS A 700 31.97 12.27 16.24
CA HIS A 700 33.20 11.70 15.72
C HIS A 700 32.96 10.41 14.95
N ARG A 701 32.46 10.54 13.72
CA ARG A 701 32.10 9.45 12.82
C ARG A 701 32.48 9.74 11.36
N GLY A 702 32.37 8.74 10.49
CA GLY A 702 32.59 8.90 9.06
C GLY A 702 33.98 9.38 8.69
N CYS A 703 34.08 10.31 7.75
CA CYS A 703 35.37 10.86 7.33
C CYS A 703 36.12 11.57 8.49
N ARG A 704 35.44 12.07 9.52
CA ARG A 704 36.08 12.67 10.69
C ARG A 704 36.90 11.64 11.45
N LEU A 705 36.36 10.44 11.62
CA LEU A 705 37.05 9.30 12.23
C LEU A 705 38.25 8.86 11.36
N GLY A 706 38.06 8.73 10.04
CA GLY A 706 39.09 8.38 9.08
C GLY A 706 40.21 9.46 8.99
N ASN A 707 39.88 10.71 9.22
CA ASN A 707 40.90 11.80 9.29
C ASN A 707 41.70 11.77 10.59
N THR A 708 41.10 11.30 11.68
CA THR A 708 41.76 11.19 12.99
C THR A 708 42.61 9.91 13.12
N TYR A 709 42.10 8.81 12.55
CA TYR A 709 42.71 7.48 12.54
C TYR A 709 42.87 6.96 11.10
N PRO A 710 43.80 7.51 10.30
CA PRO A 710 43.94 7.20 8.87
C PRO A 710 44.26 5.73 8.60
N GLU A 711 44.82 5.01 9.54
CA GLU A 711 45.10 3.56 9.45
C GLU A 711 43.84 2.71 9.25
N ILE A 712 42.69 3.18 9.68
CA ILE A 712 41.41 2.52 9.41
C ILE A 712 41.07 2.59 7.91
N THR A 713 41.20 3.79 7.32
CA THR A 713 41.00 3.99 5.87
C THR A 713 42.00 3.20 5.05
N GLU A 714 43.30 3.19 5.47
CA GLU A 714 44.35 2.39 4.82
C GLU A 714 43.97 0.91 4.77
N MET A 715 43.56 0.34 5.92
CA MET A 715 43.17 -1.09 5.99
C MET A 715 41.98 -1.41 5.08
N GLN A 716 40.93 -0.59 5.11
CA GLN A 716 39.75 -0.82 4.28
C GLN A 716 40.04 -0.65 2.78
N ALA A 717 40.78 0.37 2.39
CA ALA A 717 41.18 0.60 1.00
C ALA A 717 42.02 -0.60 0.49
N ARG A 718 42.98 -1.07 1.29
CA ARG A 718 43.81 -2.23 0.97
C ARG A 718 42.95 -3.49 0.77
N ALA A 719 42.02 -3.75 1.71
CA ALA A 719 41.11 -4.92 1.61
C ALA A 719 40.26 -4.89 0.33
N ILE A 720 39.72 -3.71 -0.02
CA ILE A 720 38.87 -3.54 -1.23
C ILE A 720 39.70 -3.80 -2.50
N ILE A 721 40.86 -3.13 -2.63
CA ILE A 721 41.72 -3.24 -3.81
C ILE A 721 42.26 -4.67 -3.99
N GLU A 722 42.75 -5.30 -2.92
CA GLU A 722 43.23 -6.70 -2.96
C GLU A 722 42.11 -7.67 -3.35
N ALA A 723 40.91 -7.50 -2.79
CA ALA A 723 39.74 -8.34 -3.14
C ALA A 723 39.38 -8.22 -4.61
N ALA A 724 39.33 -7.01 -5.14
CA ALA A 724 39.03 -6.77 -6.55
C ALA A 724 40.06 -7.38 -7.49
N MET A 725 41.36 -7.25 -7.17
CA MET A 725 42.44 -7.88 -7.93
C MET A 725 42.35 -9.42 -7.89
N ASN A 726 42.04 -10.00 -6.73
CA ASN A 726 41.86 -11.44 -6.57
C ASN A 726 40.71 -11.97 -7.44
N VAL A 727 39.60 -11.31 -7.44
CA VAL A 727 38.40 -11.69 -8.21
C VAL A 727 38.63 -11.51 -9.72
N ARG A 728 39.28 -10.43 -10.13
CA ARG A 728 39.66 -10.23 -11.54
C ARG A 728 40.64 -11.31 -12.03
N ALA A 729 41.61 -11.70 -11.21
CA ALA A 729 42.56 -12.78 -11.53
C ALA A 729 41.88 -14.14 -11.73
N GLN A 730 40.68 -14.33 -11.18
CA GLN A 730 39.81 -15.51 -11.40
C GLN A 730 38.94 -15.41 -12.66
N GLY A 731 39.06 -14.32 -13.43
CA GLY A 731 38.36 -14.13 -14.72
C GLY A 731 37.01 -13.38 -14.60
N THR A 732 36.61 -12.91 -13.41
CA THR A 732 35.41 -12.12 -13.23
C THR A 732 35.74 -10.64 -13.36
N PRO A 733 35.05 -9.86 -14.25
CA PRO A 733 35.20 -8.41 -14.31
C PRO A 733 34.81 -7.74 -12.99
N VAL A 734 35.47 -6.66 -12.63
CA VAL A 734 35.17 -5.88 -11.41
C VAL A 734 35.11 -4.38 -11.71
N HIS A 735 34.15 -3.68 -11.10
CA HIS A 735 34.02 -2.23 -11.12
C HIS A 735 33.95 -1.71 -9.68
N VAL A 736 35.02 -1.11 -9.22
CA VAL A 736 35.22 -0.71 -7.81
C VAL A 736 34.86 0.76 -7.63
N GLU A 737 33.97 1.06 -6.69
CA GLU A 737 33.62 2.42 -6.27
C GLU A 737 33.81 2.51 -4.76
N ILE A 738 34.72 3.39 -4.29
CA ILE A 738 35.00 3.62 -2.87
C ILE A 738 34.33 4.94 -2.45
N MET A 739 33.46 4.88 -1.45
CA MET A 739 32.64 6.00 -1.02
C MET A 739 33.01 6.48 0.38
N VAL A 740 33.39 7.75 0.48
CA VAL A 740 33.74 8.40 1.76
C VAL A 740 32.45 9.00 2.36
N PRO A 741 32.04 8.58 3.59
CA PRO A 741 30.83 9.10 4.23
C PRO A 741 31.05 10.44 4.93
N LEU A 742 29.95 11.16 5.17
CA LEU A 742 29.84 12.34 6.06
C LEU A 742 30.75 13.55 5.68
N VAL A 743 31.12 13.66 4.42
CA VAL A 743 31.95 14.77 3.93
C VAL A 743 31.15 16.08 3.98
N GLY A 744 31.71 17.08 4.69
CA GLY A 744 31.19 18.45 4.75
C GLY A 744 32.07 19.46 4.02
N ASN A 745 33.35 19.13 3.78
CA ASN A 745 34.33 19.99 3.15
C ASN A 745 35.18 19.20 2.14
N HIS A 746 35.45 19.77 0.95
CA HIS A 746 36.28 19.14 -0.07
C HIS A 746 37.70 18.77 0.40
N LYS A 747 38.23 19.44 1.43
CA LYS A 747 39.55 19.13 2.00
C LYS A 747 39.53 17.82 2.79
N GLU A 748 38.41 17.48 3.47
CA GLU A 748 38.23 16.19 4.13
C GLU A 748 38.28 15.04 3.09
N LEU A 749 37.57 15.20 1.99
CA LEU A 749 37.57 14.22 0.91
C LEU A 749 38.95 14.09 0.24
N ARG A 750 39.63 15.23 0.03
CA ARG A 750 40.97 15.24 -0.58
C ARG A 750 41.98 14.49 0.28
N TYR A 751 41.90 14.68 1.61
CA TYR A 751 42.77 13.96 2.56
C TYR A 751 42.50 12.45 2.53
N GLN A 752 41.24 12.05 2.60
CA GLN A 752 40.83 10.64 2.52
C GLN A 752 41.19 10.00 1.16
N LYS A 753 40.95 10.71 0.06
CA LYS A 753 41.32 10.23 -1.29
C LYS A 753 42.84 10.04 -1.39
N GLY A 754 43.64 10.93 -0.81
CA GLY A 754 45.08 10.79 -0.78
C GLY A 754 45.55 9.51 -0.07
N ILE A 755 44.92 9.13 1.05
CA ILE A 755 45.20 7.88 1.76
C ILE A 755 44.82 6.68 0.89
N ILE A 756 43.62 6.70 0.27
CA ILE A 756 43.10 5.60 -0.59
C ILE A 756 44.04 5.40 -1.80
N ASP A 757 44.36 6.49 -2.49
CA ASP A 757 45.20 6.41 -3.72
C ASP A 757 46.64 5.95 -3.37
N SER A 758 47.21 6.42 -2.26
CA SER A 758 48.53 5.96 -1.80
C SER A 758 48.53 4.48 -1.44
N THR A 759 47.48 4.01 -0.77
CA THR A 759 47.34 2.59 -0.41
C THR A 759 47.15 1.71 -1.67
N ALA A 760 46.33 2.16 -2.62
CA ALA A 760 46.13 1.46 -3.89
C ALA A 760 47.45 1.35 -4.68
N GLU A 761 48.20 2.44 -4.84
CA GLU A 761 49.52 2.43 -5.52
C GLU A 761 50.53 1.49 -4.84
N GLN A 762 50.53 1.41 -3.50
CA GLN A 762 51.35 0.45 -2.77
C GLN A 762 50.94 -0.99 -3.13
N VAL A 763 49.66 -1.35 -3.12
CA VAL A 763 49.19 -2.68 -3.50
C VAL A 763 49.53 -3.00 -4.95
N PHE A 764 49.37 -2.04 -5.86
CA PHE A 764 49.69 -2.20 -7.29
C PHE A 764 51.19 -2.47 -7.48
N SER A 765 52.06 -1.77 -6.75
CA SER A 765 53.47 -1.99 -6.77
C SER A 765 53.86 -3.38 -6.21
N GLU A 766 53.27 -3.81 -5.11
CA GLU A 766 53.49 -5.14 -4.51
C GLU A 766 53.09 -6.27 -5.43
N ARG A 767 52.02 -6.11 -6.21
CA ARG A 767 51.46 -7.12 -7.11
C ARG A 767 51.92 -7.01 -8.57
N ASN A 768 52.62 -5.94 -8.92
CA ASN A 768 53.00 -5.57 -10.29
C ASN A 768 51.83 -5.64 -11.26
N ASP A 769 50.66 -5.13 -10.84
CA ASP A 769 49.41 -5.16 -11.58
C ASP A 769 48.50 -4.01 -11.10
N LYS A 770 47.58 -3.50 -11.96
CA LYS A 770 46.69 -2.37 -11.65
C LYS A 770 45.24 -2.68 -12.00
N ILE A 771 44.31 -2.09 -11.27
CA ILE A 771 42.88 -2.05 -11.59
C ILE A 771 42.42 -0.60 -11.60
N ASP A 772 41.34 -0.34 -12.36
CA ASP A 772 40.61 0.92 -12.30
C ASP A 772 39.67 0.93 -11.10
N TYR A 773 39.59 2.06 -10.40
CA TYR A 773 38.64 2.30 -9.32
C TYR A 773 38.24 3.77 -9.29
N MET A 774 37.09 4.08 -8.66
CA MET A 774 36.63 5.44 -8.46
C MET A 774 36.53 5.77 -6.98
N VAL A 775 36.89 7.00 -6.60
CA VAL A 775 36.67 7.54 -5.25
C VAL A 775 35.63 8.65 -5.31
N GLY A 776 34.53 8.45 -4.63
CA GLY A 776 33.46 9.44 -4.52
C GLY A 776 33.04 9.65 -3.08
N THR A 777 31.94 10.34 -2.90
CA THR A 777 31.43 10.66 -1.56
C THR A 777 29.95 10.52 -1.43
N MET A 778 29.50 10.28 -0.20
CA MET A 778 28.09 10.43 0.18
C MET A 778 27.78 11.91 0.40
N ILE A 779 26.79 12.43 -0.30
CA ILE A 779 26.23 13.78 -0.08
C ILE A 779 25.08 13.63 0.91
N GLU A 780 25.34 13.89 2.16
CA GLU A 780 24.38 13.70 3.25
C GLU A 780 24.43 14.84 4.28
N VAL A 781 25.40 15.72 4.18
CA VAL A 781 25.49 16.96 4.94
C VAL A 781 25.00 18.11 4.06
N PRO A 782 24.05 18.95 4.49
CA PRO A 782 23.54 20.08 3.68
C PRO A 782 24.64 20.99 3.14
N ARG A 783 25.71 21.23 3.92
CA ARG A 783 26.85 21.99 3.46
C ARG A 783 27.52 21.38 2.23
N ALA A 784 27.65 20.05 2.17
CA ALA A 784 28.23 19.38 1.00
C ALA A 784 27.35 19.58 -0.25
N ALA A 785 26.02 19.53 -0.10
CA ALA A 785 25.09 19.78 -1.20
C ALA A 785 25.23 21.21 -1.76
N VAL A 786 25.25 22.22 -0.91
CA VAL A 786 25.37 23.64 -1.36
C VAL A 786 26.76 24.02 -1.86
N THR A 787 27.81 23.26 -1.53
CA THR A 787 29.19 23.42 -2.01
C THR A 787 29.65 22.31 -2.96
N ALA A 788 28.69 21.64 -3.64
CA ALA A 788 28.93 20.46 -4.45
C ALA A 788 29.94 20.68 -5.59
N ASN A 789 30.04 21.90 -6.14
CA ASN A 789 31.07 22.24 -7.11
C ASN A 789 32.51 22.08 -6.57
N GLN A 790 32.76 22.43 -5.27
CA GLN A 790 34.04 22.23 -4.63
C GLN A 790 34.30 20.75 -4.34
N ILE A 791 33.27 20.01 -3.89
CA ILE A 791 33.35 18.56 -3.65
C ILE A 791 33.68 17.82 -4.95
N ALA A 792 33.06 18.21 -6.07
CA ALA A 792 33.26 17.59 -7.39
C ALA A 792 34.66 17.84 -8.00
N GLU A 793 35.46 18.73 -7.43
CA GLU A 793 36.88 18.85 -7.78
C GLU A 793 37.66 17.57 -7.44
N VAL A 794 37.21 16.88 -6.38
CA VAL A 794 37.90 15.71 -5.81
C VAL A 794 37.07 14.45 -6.11
N ALA A 795 35.75 14.48 -5.86
CA ALA A 795 34.86 13.34 -6.04
C ALA A 795 34.67 12.95 -7.50
N GLU A 796 34.71 11.64 -7.78
CA GLU A 796 34.45 11.09 -9.10
C GLU A 796 33.00 10.63 -9.27
N PHE A 797 32.27 10.48 -8.15
CA PHE A 797 30.80 10.26 -8.13
C PHE A 797 30.19 10.83 -6.84
N PHE A 798 28.88 11.09 -6.88
CA PHE A 798 28.06 11.43 -5.72
C PHE A 798 27.02 10.32 -5.45
N SER A 799 26.81 10.00 -4.18
CA SER A 799 25.69 9.20 -3.73
C SER A 799 24.95 9.95 -2.62
N PHE A 800 23.66 10.25 -2.81
CA PHE A 800 22.89 10.97 -1.81
C PHE A 800 22.46 10.03 -0.68
N GLY A 801 22.97 10.25 0.53
CA GLY A 801 22.58 9.59 1.77
C GLY A 801 21.36 10.30 2.36
N THR A 802 20.19 10.02 1.81
CA THR A 802 18.98 10.81 2.12
C THR A 802 18.46 10.63 3.52
N ASN A 803 18.84 9.59 4.25
CA ASN A 803 18.48 9.46 5.67
C ASN A 803 19.09 10.61 6.49
N ASP A 804 20.41 10.77 6.44
CA ASP A 804 21.12 11.85 7.16
C ASP A 804 20.83 13.21 6.56
N LEU A 805 20.74 13.33 5.23
CA LEU A 805 20.39 14.59 4.58
C LEU A 805 19.00 15.09 5.02
N THR A 806 18.03 14.20 5.18
CA THR A 806 16.69 14.52 5.69
C THR A 806 16.75 14.96 7.15
N GLN A 807 17.46 14.21 8.01
CA GLN A 807 17.64 14.57 9.42
C GLN A 807 18.21 15.98 9.58
N MET A 808 19.29 16.27 8.87
CA MET A 808 19.99 17.55 9.01
C MET A 808 19.24 18.71 8.36
N THR A 809 18.48 18.46 7.29
CA THR A 809 17.71 19.50 6.59
C THR A 809 16.49 19.92 7.40
N LEU A 810 15.76 18.95 7.98
CA LEU A 810 14.57 19.21 8.79
C LEU A 810 14.90 19.49 10.26
N GLY A 811 16.13 19.15 10.74
CA GLY A 811 16.48 19.21 12.15
C GLY A 811 15.73 18.14 12.98
N PHE A 812 15.38 17.00 12.39
CA PHE A 812 14.66 15.89 13.03
C PHE A 812 15.61 14.74 13.35
N SER A 813 15.52 14.21 14.57
CA SER A 813 16.13 12.92 14.89
C SER A 813 15.24 11.79 14.44
N ARG A 814 15.76 10.88 13.61
CA ARG A 814 15.00 9.70 13.13
C ARG A 814 14.50 8.84 14.28
N ASP A 815 15.31 8.73 15.35
CA ASP A 815 14.98 7.88 16.50
C ASP A 815 13.94 8.53 17.43
N ASP A 816 13.87 9.88 17.49
CA ASP A 816 12.99 10.62 18.39
C ASP A 816 11.71 11.14 17.72
N ILE A 817 11.64 11.17 16.40
CA ILE A 817 10.51 11.76 15.64
C ILE A 817 9.15 11.11 15.97
N GLY A 818 9.15 9.86 16.43
CA GLY A 818 7.94 9.14 16.80
C GLY A 818 7.06 9.84 17.85
N LYS A 819 7.63 10.76 18.63
CA LYS A 819 6.92 11.52 19.66
C LYS A 819 5.99 12.61 19.09
N PHE A 820 6.30 13.17 17.92
CA PHE A 820 5.55 14.29 17.32
C PHE A 820 5.11 14.06 15.87
N LEU A 821 5.73 13.16 15.11
CA LEU A 821 5.39 12.89 13.71
C LEU A 821 3.91 12.53 13.50
N PRO A 822 3.29 11.65 14.32
CA PRO A 822 1.87 11.35 14.16
C PRO A 822 0.98 12.59 14.24
N ILE A 823 1.32 13.52 15.14
CA ILE A 823 0.59 14.79 15.31
C ILE A 823 0.78 15.70 14.10
N TYR A 824 1.99 15.74 13.52
CA TYR A 824 2.29 16.54 12.32
C TYR A 824 1.55 16.03 11.09
N LEU A 825 1.45 14.72 10.93
CA LEU A 825 0.68 14.08 9.86
C LEU A 825 -0.83 14.31 10.05
N ASP A 826 -1.33 14.17 11.27
CA ASP A 826 -2.75 14.38 11.58
C ASP A 826 -3.19 15.83 11.36
N LYS A 827 -2.35 16.79 11.74
CA LYS A 827 -2.58 18.23 11.51
C LYS A 827 -2.30 18.68 10.08
N GLY A 828 -1.78 17.80 9.20
CA GLY A 828 -1.41 18.16 7.84
C GLY A 828 -0.19 19.08 7.72
N ILE A 829 0.63 19.21 8.78
CA ILE A 829 1.89 19.98 8.75
C ILE A 829 2.88 19.28 7.82
N LEU A 830 2.95 17.95 7.89
CA LEU A 830 3.63 17.11 6.91
C LEU A 830 2.60 16.25 6.19
N LYS A 831 2.77 16.12 4.88
CA LYS A 831 1.91 15.26 4.06
C LYS A 831 2.22 13.77 4.27
N ASN A 832 3.51 13.45 4.37
CA ASN A 832 4.04 12.10 4.51
C ASN A 832 5.17 12.09 5.54
N ASP A 833 5.53 10.90 6.02
CA ASP A 833 6.75 10.69 6.78
C ASP A 833 7.96 10.98 5.88
N PRO A 834 8.79 11.99 6.21
CA PRO A 834 9.90 12.41 5.36
C PRO A 834 11.06 11.40 5.31
N PHE A 835 11.05 10.38 6.17
CA PHE A 835 12.01 9.27 6.14
C PHE A 835 11.54 8.10 5.26
N GLN A 836 10.26 8.05 4.89
CA GLN A 836 9.71 7.06 3.96
C GLN A 836 9.59 7.61 2.53
N ILE A 837 9.06 8.82 2.39
CA ILE A 837 8.85 9.50 1.12
C ILE A 837 9.69 10.78 1.11
N LEU A 838 10.51 10.96 0.08
CA LEU A 838 11.42 12.08 -0.03
C LEU A 838 10.69 13.43 0.06
N ASP A 839 11.15 14.31 0.95
CA ASP A 839 10.78 15.73 0.93
C ASP A 839 11.35 16.41 -0.32
N GLN A 840 10.54 16.46 -1.37
CA GLN A 840 10.96 17.01 -2.66
C GLN A 840 11.15 18.52 -2.67
N ASN A 841 10.57 19.24 -1.69
CA ASN A 841 10.64 20.68 -1.60
C ASN A 841 11.91 21.18 -0.87
N GLY A 842 12.30 20.53 0.22
CA GLY A 842 13.52 20.87 0.98
C GLY A 842 14.71 20.01 0.56
N VAL A 843 14.69 18.72 0.93
CA VAL A 843 15.78 17.78 0.62
C VAL A 843 15.98 17.62 -0.89
N GLY A 844 14.88 17.52 -1.65
CA GLY A 844 14.91 17.39 -3.10
C GLY A 844 15.53 18.62 -3.78
N GLN A 845 15.34 19.81 -3.23
CA GLN A 845 15.99 21.02 -3.76
C GLN A 845 17.52 20.94 -3.56
N LEU A 846 17.98 20.49 -2.41
CA LEU A 846 19.42 20.28 -2.17
C LEU A 846 20.02 19.26 -3.14
N ILE A 847 19.28 18.18 -3.43
CA ILE A 847 19.72 17.17 -4.41
C ILE A 847 19.87 17.79 -5.81
N ARG A 848 18.87 18.52 -6.31
CA ARG A 848 18.93 19.19 -7.63
C ARG A 848 20.07 20.17 -7.71
N GLU A 849 20.26 20.98 -6.66
CA GLU A 849 21.34 21.96 -6.58
C GLU A 849 22.72 21.28 -6.61
N ALA A 850 22.88 20.19 -5.84
CA ALA A 850 24.13 19.43 -5.79
C ALA A 850 24.45 18.77 -7.15
N VAL A 851 23.46 18.18 -7.82
CA VAL A 851 23.63 17.63 -9.18
C VAL A 851 24.05 18.72 -10.17
N PHE A 852 23.33 19.84 -10.17
CA PHE A 852 23.63 20.97 -11.05
C PHE A 852 25.05 21.53 -10.84
N LYS A 853 25.42 21.85 -9.60
CA LYS A 853 26.73 22.37 -9.24
C LYS A 853 27.85 21.36 -9.48
N GLY A 854 27.61 20.09 -9.12
CA GLY A 854 28.59 19.02 -9.33
C GLY A 854 28.91 18.81 -10.81
N ARG A 855 27.87 18.70 -11.65
CA ARG A 855 28.05 18.58 -13.11
C ARG A 855 28.58 19.85 -13.80
N GLY A 856 28.31 21.01 -13.24
CA GLY A 856 28.95 22.26 -13.68
C GLY A 856 30.48 22.23 -13.57
N LYS A 857 31.01 21.48 -12.57
CA LYS A 857 32.46 21.26 -12.39
C LYS A 857 32.97 20.02 -13.14
N ARG A 858 32.22 18.90 -13.07
CA ARG A 858 32.54 17.61 -13.69
C ARG A 858 31.34 17.15 -14.51
N PRO A 859 31.29 17.44 -15.83
CA PRO A 859 30.09 17.20 -16.65
C PRO A 859 29.57 15.75 -16.64
N MET A 860 30.50 14.78 -16.53
CA MET A 860 30.16 13.33 -16.50
C MET A 860 30.05 12.77 -15.07
N LEU A 861 29.85 13.63 -14.07
CA LEU A 861 29.73 13.20 -12.68
C LEU A 861 28.55 12.24 -12.54
N LYS A 862 28.84 11.01 -12.11
CA LYS A 862 27.83 10.01 -11.78
C LYS A 862 27.16 10.39 -10.45
N CYS A 863 25.83 10.46 -10.46
CA CYS A 863 25.03 10.78 -9.28
C CYS A 863 24.01 9.67 -9.01
N GLY A 864 23.90 9.23 -7.79
CA GLY A 864 22.91 8.24 -7.36
C GLY A 864 22.36 8.53 -5.97
N ILE A 865 21.42 7.72 -5.53
CA ILE A 865 20.83 7.79 -4.19
C ILE A 865 20.93 6.41 -3.53
N CYS A 866 21.18 6.37 -2.22
CA CYS A 866 21.28 5.09 -1.47
C CYS A 866 20.52 5.08 -0.14
N GLY A 867 19.79 6.14 0.21
CA GLY A 867 18.89 6.16 1.37
C GLY A 867 17.64 5.32 1.15
N GLU A 868 16.80 5.20 2.17
CA GLU A 868 15.54 4.42 2.14
C GLU A 868 14.62 4.84 0.97
N HIS A 869 14.67 6.09 0.56
CA HIS A 869 13.90 6.66 -0.55
C HIS A 869 14.20 6.02 -1.92
N GLY A 870 15.37 5.37 -2.09
CA GLY A 870 15.77 4.75 -3.34
C GLY A 870 14.88 3.60 -3.83
N GLY A 871 14.04 3.05 -2.95
CA GLY A 871 13.05 1.99 -3.24
C GLY A 871 11.61 2.47 -3.23
N GLU A 872 11.33 3.75 -2.96
CA GLU A 872 9.98 4.31 -2.90
C GLU A 872 9.59 4.90 -4.27
N PRO A 873 8.45 4.49 -4.88
CA PRO A 873 8.13 4.82 -6.27
C PRO A 873 8.13 6.31 -6.62
N THR A 874 7.55 7.18 -5.76
CA THR A 874 7.48 8.62 -6.05
C THR A 874 8.84 9.30 -5.89
N SER A 875 9.67 8.81 -5.00
CA SER A 875 11.04 9.25 -4.81
C SER A 875 11.95 8.80 -5.97
N VAL A 876 11.73 7.59 -6.51
CA VAL A 876 12.40 7.10 -7.72
C VAL A 876 12.04 7.96 -8.93
N GLU A 877 10.75 8.31 -9.09
CA GLU A 877 10.30 9.23 -10.14
C GLU A 877 10.97 10.60 -10.01
N PHE A 878 11.05 11.15 -8.79
CA PHE A 878 11.80 12.38 -8.52
C PHE A 878 13.28 12.26 -8.93
N CYS A 879 13.95 11.16 -8.61
CA CYS A 879 15.36 10.94 -8.95
C CYS A 879 15.59 10.93 -10.48
N HIS A 880 14.63 10.36 -11.25
CA HIS A 880 14.65 10.39 -12.69
C HIS A 880 14.63 11.85 -13.21
N TYR A 881 13.67 12.66 -12.76
CA TYR A 881 13.56 14.06 -13.18
C TYR A 881 14.67 14.98 -12.65
N ALA A 882 15.29 14.63 -11.51
CA ALA A 882 16.47 15.30 -11.01
C ALA A 882 17.76 14.94 -11.78
N GLY A 883 17.66 14.00 -12.73
CA GLY A 883 18.75 13.60 -13.60
C GLY A 883 19.78 12.68 -12.94
N LEU A 884 19.41 11.91 -11.93
CA LEU A 884 20.31 10.92 -11.35
C LEU A 884 20.59 9.79 -12.34
N ASN A 885 21.72 9.09 -12.17
CA ASN A 885 22.11 7.96 -12.98
C ASN A 885 21.55 6.64 -12.43
N TYR A 886 21.43 6.53 -11.11
CA TYR A 886 20.90 5.34 -10.46
C TYR A 886 20.20 5.64 -9.14
N VAL A 887 19.33 4.70 -8.73
CA VAL A 887 18.82 4.57 -7.37
C VAL A 887 19.35 3.28 -6.76
N SER A 888 19.48 3.24 -5.43
CA SER A 888 19.88 2.04 -4.70
C SER A 888 18.95 1.79 -3.51
N CYS A 889 18.49 0.56 -3.36
CA CYS A 889 17.50 0.18 -2.36
C CYS A 889 17.78 -1.22 -1.81
N SER A 890 17.03 -1.64 -0.79
CA SER A 890 17.11 -3.02 -0.30
C SER A 890 16.77 -4.03 -1.41
N PRO A 891 17.32 -5.26 -1.39
CA PRO A 891 17.13 -6.25 -2.46
C PRO A 891 15.67 -6.47 -2.86
N PHE A 892 14.75 -6.61 -1.90
CA PHE A 892 13.32 -6.79 -2.16
C PHE A 892 12.62 -5.58 -2.79
N ARG A 893 13.22 -4.40 -2.73
CA ARG A 893 12.69 -3.19 -3.39
C ARG A 893 13.17 -3.03 -4.83
N VAL A 894 14.14 -3.81 -5.29
CA VAL A 894 14.71 -3.72 -6.65
C VAL A 894 13.63 -3.86 -7.74
N PRO A 895 12.73 -4.84 -7.75
CA PRO A 895 11.68 -4.94 -8.77
C PRO A 895 10.73 -3.74 -8.77
N ILE A 896 10.37 -3.24 -7.58
CA ILE A 896 9.51 -2.07 -7.39
C ILE A 896 10.19 -0.82 -8.00
N ALA A 897 11.46 -0.60 -7.67
CA ALA A 897 12.24 0.53 -8.18
C ALA A 897 12.45 0.44 -9.71
N ARG A 898 12.67 -0.77 -10.27
CA ARG A 898 12.77 -1.00 -11.74
C ARG A 898 11.48 -0.61 -12.46
N LEU A 899 10.34 -1.03 -11.94
CA LEU A 899 9.05 -0.66 -12.52
C LEU A 899 8.78 0.85 -12.38
N ALA A 900 9.10 1.44 -11.21
CA ALA A 900 8.96 2.89 -11.00
C ALA A 900 9.87 3.72 -11.93
N ALA A 901 11.11 3.27 -12.18
CA ALA A 901 12.02 3.89 -13.13
C ALA A 901 11.47 3.83 -14.58
N ALA A 902 10.87 2.70 -14.96
CA ALA A 902 10.20 2.57 -16.26
C ALA A 902 8.99 3.52 -16.37
N HIS A 903 8.17 3.63 -15.31
CA HIS A 903 7.05 4.58 -15.25
C HIS A 903 7.52 6.02 -15.43
N ALA A 904 8.58 6.43 -14.75
CA ALA A 904 9.14 7.79 -14.87
C ALA A 904 9.53 8.10 -16.32
N ALA A 905 10.28 7.21 -16.95
CA ALA A 905 10.70 7.37 -18.36
C ALA A 905 9.54 7.36 -19.36
N LEU A 906 8.48 6.58 -19.10
CA LEU A 906 7.31 6.50 -19.97
C LEU A 906 6.37 7.70 -19.82
N LYS A 907 6.34 8.36 -18.67
CA LYS A 907 5.54 9.58 -18.42
C LYS A 907 6.18 10.83 -19.02
N GLU A 908 7.48 10.84 -19.24
CA GLU A 908 8.22 11.98 -19.80
C GLU A 908 7.91 12.26 -21.29
N LYS A 909 7.27 11.35 -21.98
CA LYS A 909 6.85 11.41 -23.38
C LYS A 909 5.35 11.63 -23.52
#